data_1b71dcb1711ea5522b04c06eec89e12d
#
_entry.id   1b71dcb1711ea5522b04c06eec89e12d
#
_cell.length_a   1.000
_cell.length_b   1.000
_cell.length_c   1.000
_cell.angle_alpha   90.00
_cell.angle_beta   90.00
_cell.angle_gamma   90.00
#
_symmetry.space_group_name_H-M   'P 1'
#
loop_
_entity.id
_entity.type
_entity.pdbx_description
1 polymer ?
#
loop_
_entity_poly.entity_id
_entity_poly.type
_entity_poly.pdbx_seq_one_letter_code
_entity_poly.pdbx_strand_id
1 'polypeptide(L)'
;MEIKKLSKLLIIFFLAVILITACSPYKHISSDGHLLSKNKVLLDSKTLPKSDFSNLIKQDPNSSFLGVKLGMYFYSISPSGEDSTVNFFYRNIFRRLGQKPIEFNKDMTYSSTQEMKDYLRIKGCFDGKVVDSVMYKKRKADVSYHVNIGNRYIIDTFFISAEDSSILPYTLEIMSNTPIKKGIYYDEAIFSDERDRLALELRKQGYFDFSSEYILFNIDTANNNYSAKVNLFISSKNKSSAIEEDSVNIAKDYPFSSFKKYKMRNIYIYSDYSTELLNTDLSKLDTSIIYHRQKDKFGLNKYIVIAPTPRKMNIKPILRSVMFQRDSLFSPVYAERTYNALNQLRNFKFIDISYIPSVLDNNLTELDTSLLDCVIRLSLVKPVQISTSLEANFSAVNNSLLETNSSNLGMEFNVGLSHKNTFKNAEIFSSNAKAAFEMRSDIFSSRVDTISRWSLVNAMEAGIDFGIEFPRFLIPFGTKFYSMQFLPHTTIKAGYNFQKRTYFERSIFNLNYGYSWNYSTKYTHAIIPIDINFVKVNITSQEYVDFISTLDRRIRYQYSDHLVTASRYSFIYNSQKLNKKEDFLYFRFNIESAGNIINLINTMSKSSQNDLKQYTIFGIPYNQYLRTDFDIKKYIYLTEKQSLVFRAYGGIGVPYGNSKGLPYEKSFFSGGNNNHRAWELRELGPGSSKMDDSKLMYDRSGDIQIGGNIEYRFPIYSVFEGAAFMDVGNVWTLYDQKDMEGGQFQFNRFYNELALGSGLGLRLNLQFIIVRFDFAIKLWDPAKDLSDRWVLPNTEFSNIKLNFGIGYPF
;
A
#
# COMPACT_ATOMS: atom_id res chain seq x y z
N MET A 1 46.13 4.75 12.82
CA MET A 1 46.08 4.25 11.42
C MET A 1 44.82 4.72 10.71
N GLU A 2 43.74 4.99 11.43
CA GLU A 2 42.42 5.37 10.90
C GLU A 2 42.29 6.81 10.41
N ILE A 3 42.93 7.78 11.08
CA ILE A 3 42.93 9.18 10.62
C ILE A 3 43.51 9.31 9.19
N LYS A 4 44.53 8.50 8.86
CA LYS A 4 45.09 8.45 7.50
C LYS A 4 44.15 7.80 6.47
N LYS A 5 43.26 6.89 6.88
CA LYS A 5 42.23 6.33 5.99
C LYS A 5 41.10 7.32 5.74
N LEU A 6 40.66 8.03 6.78
CA LEU A 6 39.63 9.07 6.70
C LEU A 6 40.09 10.24 5.85
N SER A 7 41.34 10.70 6.04
CA SER A 7 41.92 11.76 5.20
C SER A 7 42.02 11.34 3.72
N LYS A 8 42.34 10.08 3.44
CA LYS A 8 42.32 9.54 2.05
C LYS A 8 40.92 9.49 1.46
N LEU A 9 39.92 9.07 2.24
CA LEU A 9 38.51 9.03 1.79
C LEU A 9 37.97 10.46 1.57
N LEU A 10 38.24 11.38 2.45
CA LEU A 10 37.95 12.81 2.29
C LEU A 10 38.68 13.42 1.10
N ILE A 11 39.95 13.09 0.88
CA ILE A 11 40.72 13.54 -0.30
C ILE A 11 40.13 12.93 -1.58
N ILE A 12 39.73 11.63 -1.59
CA ILE A 12 39.09 11.00 -2.73
C ILE A 12 37.73 11.63 -2.98
N PHE A 13 36.95 11.90 -1.94
CA PHE A 13 35.67 12.60 -2.04
C PHE A 13 35.84 14.03 -2.56
N PHE A 14 36.82 14.76 -2.05
CA PHE A 14 37.17 16.15 -2.51
C PHE A 14 37.70 16.13 -3.95
N LEU A 15 38.53 15.15 -4.31
CA LEU A 15 39.01 14.95 -5.67
C LEU A 15 37.88 14.58 -6.62
N ALA A 16 36.95 13.72 -6.20
CA ALA A 16 35.75 13.40 -6.96
C ALA A 16 34.84 14.61 -7.18
N VAL A 17 34.66 15.45 -6.14
CA VAL A 17 33.93 16.73 -6.23
C VAL A 17 34.63 17.71 -7.16
N ILE A 18 35.97 17.82 -7.10
CA ILE A 18 36.75 18.69 -7.99
C ILE A 18 36.68 18.19 -9.43
N LEU A 19 36.79 16.88 -9.68
CA LEU A 19 36.64 16.27 -11.01
C LEU A 19 35.26 16.50 -11.59
N ILE A 20 34.20 16.41 -10.77
CA ILE A 20 32.82 16.68 -11.17
C ILE A 20 32.66 18.17 -11.53
N THR A 21 33.27 19.09 -10.80
CA THR A 21 33.20 20.55 -11.06
C THR A 21 34.00 21.00 -12.27
N ALA A 22 34.98 20.22 -12.72
CA ALA A 22 35.79 20.53 -13.91
C ALA A 22 35.04 20.39 -15.25
N CYS A 23 33.96 19.63 -15.29
CA CYS A 23 33.12 19.53 -16.48
C CYS A 23 32.11 20.68 -16.56
N SER A 24 32.24 21.54 -17.55
CA SER A 24 31.29 22.66 -17.74
C SER A 24 29.92 22.16 -18.16
N PRO A 25 28.85 22.41 -17.39
CA PRO A 25 27.47 22.00 -17.76
C PRO A 25 26.92 22.76 -18.99
N TYR A 26 27.59 23.82 -19.42
CA TYR A 26 27.20 24.62 -20.59
C TYR A 26 27.55 24.00 -21.92
N LYS A 27 28.27 22.87 -21.94
CA LYS A 27 28.62 22.13 -23.16
C LYS A 27 27.42 21.64 -23.97
N HIS A 28 26.29 21.44 -23.27
CA HIS A 28 25.05 20.91 -23.85
C HIS A 28 23.96 21.98 -24.03
N ILE A 29 24.31 23.26 -23.94
CA ILE A 29 23.43 24.40 -24.20
C ILE A 29 23.86 25.05 -25.50
N SER A 30 22.90 25.45 -26.35
CA SER A 30 23.16 26.13 -27.62
C SER A 30 24.05 27.39 -27.43
N SER A 31 24.74 27.80 -28.49
CA SER A 31 25.67 28.96 -28.43
C SER A 31 25.02 30.21 -27.87
N ASP A 32 23.79 30.46 -28.28
CA ASP A 32 22.99 31.64 -27.91
C ASP A 32 22.00 31.34 -26.78
N GLY A 33 21.97 30.06 -26.30
CA GLY A 33 21.06 29.60 -25.26
C GLY A 33 21.48 30.00 -23.85
N HIS A 34 20.51 30.11 -22.98
CA HIS A 34 20.70 30.41 -21.57
C HIS A 34 20.19 29.26 -20.70
N LEU A 35 20.98 28.85 -19.72
CA LEU A 35 20.57 27.85 -18.72
C LEU A 35 19.48 28.43 -17.83
N LEU A 36 18.33 27.76 -17.72
CA LEU A 36 17.34 28.12 -16.71
C LEU A 36 17.90 27.87 -15.31
N SER A 37 18.20 28.96 -14.61
CA SER A 37 18.88 28.90 -13.31
C SER A 37 17.91 28.69 -12.18
N LYS A 38 16.82 29.50 -12.14
CA LYS A 38 15.77 29.40 -11.12
C LYS A 38 14.47 30.04 -11.60
N ASN A 39 13.37 29.55 -11.03
CA ASN A 39 12.07 30.19 -11.08
C ASN A 39 11.75 30.80 -9.71
N LYS A 40 11.10 31.95 -9.68
CA LYS A 40 10.65 32.61 -8.47
C LYS A 40 9.23 33.12 -8.66
N VAL A 41 8.32 32.66 -7.83
CA VAL A 41 6.96 33.22 -7.75
C VAL A 41 6.93 34.26 -6.63
N LEU A 42 6.46 35.45 -6.96
CA LEU A 42 6.31 36.59 -6.04
C LEU A 42 4.84 36.92 -5.97
N LEU A 43 4.25 36.73 -4.81
CA LEU A 43 2.84 37.01 -4.54
C LEU A 43 2.74 38.36 -3.81
N ASP A 44 1.76 39.16 -4.14
CA ASP A 44 1.42 40.43 -3.46
C ASP A 44 0.69 40.19 -2.14
N SER A 45 -0.06 39.08 -2.04
CA SER A 45 -0.82 38.69 -0.86
C SER A 45 -0.68 37.21 -0.55
N LYS A 46 -1.12 36.79 0.66
CA LYS A 46 -1.10 35.39 1.10
C LYS A 46 -2.47 34.69 1.02
N THR A 47 -3.40 35.26 0.28
CA THR A 47 -4.76 34.70 0.13
C THR A 47 -4.80 33.36 -0.61
N LEU A 48 -3.84 33.11 -1.48
CA LEU A 48 -3.65 31.83 -2.14
C LEU A 48 -2.24 31.28 -1.84
N PRO A 49 -2.09 29.95 -1.73
CA PRO A 49 -0.80 29.34 -1.40
C PRO A 49 0.18 29.47 -2.57
N LYS A 50 1.42 29.82 -2.27
CA LYS A 50 2.49 29.96 -3.28
C LYS A 50 2.80 28.64 -4.00
N SER A 51 2.61 27.51 -3.33
CA SER A 51 2.80 26.17 -3.89
C SER A 51 2.00 25.95 -5.17
N ASP A 52 0.75 26.42 -5.17
CA ASP A 52 -0.17 26.22 -6.28
C ASP A 52 0.36 26.88 -7.57
N PHE A 53 0.82 28.13 -7.45
CA PHE A 53 1.45 28.80 -8.58
C PHE A 53 2.76 28.16 -9.03
N SER A 54 3.54 27.65 -8.08
CA SER A 54 4.80 26.97 -8.40
C SER A 54 4.57 25.68 -9.19
N ASN A 55 3.46 24.98 -8.95
CA ASN A 55 3.09 23.74 -9.66
C ASN A 55 2.61 23.99 -11.10
N LEU A 56 2.24 25.25 -11.44
CA LEU A 56 1.82 25.64 -12.80
C LEU A 56 2.99 26.01 -13.72
N ILE A 57 4.22 26.00 -13.20
CA ILE A 57 5.41 26.30 -13.99
C ILE A 57 5.71 25.12 -14.93
N LYS A 58 5.69 25.38 -16.25
CA LYS A 58 5.92 24.35 -17.28
C LYS A 58 7.36 23.93 -17.43
N GLN A 59 8.29 24.77 -17.02
CA GLN A 59 9.71 24.50 -17.17
C GLN A 59 10.41 24.73 -15.83
N ASP A 60 10.73 23.66 -15.14
CA ASP A 60 11.49 23.70 -13.89
C ASP A 60 12.99 23.74 -14.16
N PRO A 61 13.78 24.51 -13.38
CA PRO A 61 15.22 24.47 -13.46
C PRO A 61 15.74 23.10 -12.99
N ASN A 62 16.95 22.75 -13.44
CA ASN A 62 17.61 21.55 -12.92
C ASN A 62 17.63 21.55 -11.39
N SER A 63 17.28 20.41 -10.80
CA SER A 63 17.24 20.24 -9.35
C SER A 63 18.62 20.49 -8.71
N SER A 64 18.60 21.13 -7.55
CA SER A 64 19.82 21.43 -6.79
C SER A 64 19.73 20.83 -5.40
N PHE A 65 20.82 20.22 -4.96
CA PHE A 65 21.01 19.74 -3.60
C PHE A 65 22.10 20.59 -2.93
N LEU A 66 21.80 21.21 -1.80
CA LEU A 66 22.67 22.16 -1.11
C LEU A 66 23.26 23.25 -2.04
N GLY A 67 22.46 23.72 -3.00
CA GLY A 67 22.86 24.76 -3.95
C GLY A 67 23.70 24.27 -5.16
N VAL A 68 24.04 22.97 -5.19
CA VAL A 68 24.81 22.36 -6.29
C VAL A 68 23.87 21.56 -7.19
N LYS A 69 23.92 21.80 -8.50
CA LYS A 69 23.12 21.07 -9.51
C LYS A 69 23.82 19.78 -9.96
N LEU A 70 23.96 18.82 -9.03
CA LEU A 70 24.71 17.57 -9.24
C LEU A 70 24.29 16.83 -10.49
N GLY A 71 22.99 16.75 -10.80
CA GLY A 71 22.48 16.06 -11.97
C GLY A 71 23.03 16.58 -13.30
N MET A 72 23.25 17.88 -13.40
CA MET A 72 23.86 18.46 -14.61
C MET A 72 25.34 18.05 -14.77
N TYR A 73 26.09 17.99 -13.67
CA TYR A 73 27.48 17.55 -13.71
C TYR A 73 27.59 16.09 -14.11
N PHE A 74 26.74 15.21 -13.56
CA PHE A 74 26.68 13.81 -13.99
C PHE A 74 26.36 13.68 -15.48
N TYR A 75 25.42 14.47 -15.98
CA TYR A 75 25.10 14.47 -17.41
C TYR A 75 26.29 14.99 -18.26
N SER A 76 27.00 16.00 -17.80
CA SER A 76 28.10 16.61 -18.54
C SER A 76 29.36 15.73 -18.63
N ILE A 77 29.50 14.73 -17.74
CA ILE A 77 30.55 13.69 -17.82
C ILE A 77 30.30 12.76 -19.03
N SER A 78 29.05 12.63 -19.47
CA SER A 78 28.71 11.82 -20.65
C SER A 78 29.26 12.47 -21.92
N PRO A 79 29.88 11.70 -22.85
CA PRO A 79 30.35 12.23 -24.12
C PRO A 79 29.22 12.86 -24.94
N SER A 80 29.54 13.95 -25.62
CA SER A 80 28.55 14.74 -26.41
C SER A 80 28.36 14.25 -27.84
N GLY A 81 29.11 13.25 -28.33
CA GLY A 81 29.04 12.72 -29.68
C GLY A 81 28.32 11.37 -29.76
N GLU A 82 27.88 11.01 -30.98
CA GLU A 82 27.34 9.69 -31.32
C GLU A 82 28.42 8.65 -31.59
N ASP A 83 29.72 8.99 -31.37
CA ASP A 83 30.82 8.11 -31.69
C ASP A 83 30.71 6.74 -30.99
N SER A 84 30.73 5.72 -31.82
CA SER A 84 30.46 4.32 -31.50
C SER A 84 31.50 3.62 -30.62
N THR A 85 32.58 4.30 -30.24
CA THR A 85 33.73 3.73 -29.51
C THR A 85 33.63 3.87 -28.00
N VAL A 86 32.69 4.67 -27.48
CA VAL A 86 32.54 4.82 -26.05
C VAL A 86 31.62 3.73 -25.51
N ASN A 87 32.11 3.02 -24.51
CA ASN A 87 31.42 1.93 -23.82
C ASN A 87 29.94 2.26 -23.59
N PHE A 88 29.02 1.58 -24.30
CA PHE A 88 27.56 1.77 -24.27
C PHE A 88 27.01 1.85 -22.84
N PHE A 89 27.62 1.10 -21.92
CA PHE A 89 27.24 1.05 -20.51
C PHE A 89 27.53 2.38 -19.80
N TYR A 90 28.72 2.97 -20.01
CA TYR A 90 29.13 4.24 -19.39
C TYR A 90 28.23 5.41 -19.83
N ARG A 91 27.98 5.52 -21.15
CA ARG A 91 27.13 6.56 -21.72
C ARG A 91 25.70 6.50 -21.20
N ASN A 92 25.11 5.31 -21.14
CA ASN A 92 23.72 5.14 -20.72
C ASN A 92 23.52 5.35 -19.22
N ILE A 93 24.45 4.91 -18.38
CA ILE A 93 24.36 5.15 -16.94
C ILE A 93 24.42 6.64 -16.63
N PHE A 94 25.44 7.37 -17.11
CA PHE A 94 25.58 8.79 -16.77
C PHE A 94 24.49 9.67 -17.40
N ARG A 95 23.94 9.31 -18.56
CA ARG A 95 22.79 10.02 -19.14
C ARG A 95 21.49 9.75 -18.36
N ARG A 96 21.30 8.54 -17.86
CA ARG A 96 20.10 8.17 -17.08
C ARG A 96 20.15 8.71 -15.65
N LEU A 97 21.31 8.70 -15.01
CA LEU A 97 21.51 9.24 -13.67
C LEU A 97 21.64 10.76 -13.67
N GLY A 98 22.09 11.38 -14.76
CA GLY A 98 22.22 12.81 -14.89
C GLY A 98 20.94 13.51 -15.37
N GLN A 99 20.91 14.84 -15.22
CA GLN A 99 19.88 15.71 -15.76
C GLN A 99 20.45 16.53 -16.92
N LYS A 100 19.85 16.43 -18.10
CA LYS A 100 20.19 17.30 -19.21
C LYS A 100 20.05 18.77 -18.75
N PRO A 101 21.02 19.67 -19.01
CA PRO A 101 20.86 21.08 -18.74
C PRO A 101 19.62 21.65 -19.42
N ILE A 102 18.77 22.32 -18.65
CA ILE A 102 17.51 22.87 -19.14
C ILE A 102 17.77 24.27 -19.68
N GLU A 103 17.64 24.37 -20.99
CA GLU A 103 17.75 25.65 -21.69
C GLU A 103 16.47 26.46 -21.52
N PHE A 104 16.58 27.74 -21.21
CA PHE A 104 15.45 28.64 -21.04
C PHE A 104 14.62 28.72 -22.34
N ASN A 105 13.30 28.54 -22.22
CA ASN A 105 12.34 28.64 -23.28
C ASN A 105 11.29 29.72 -22.95
N LYS A 106 11.20 30.74 -23.81
CA LYS A 106 10.29 31.86 -23.61
C LYS A 106 8.81 31.42 -23.75
N ASP A 107 8.49 30.51 -24.68
CA ASP A 107 7.13 30.06 -24.91
C ASP A 107 6.60 29.25 -23.69
N MET A 108 7.44 28.45 -23.05
CA MET A 108 7.07 27.75 -21.80
C MET A 108 6.86 28.73 -20.64
N THR A 109 7.62 29.80 -20.58
CA THR A 109 7.40 30.87 -19.59
C THR A 109 6.08 31.58 -19.83
N TYR A 110 5.78 31.91 -21.08
CA TYR A 110 4.50 32.51 -21.46
C TYR A 110 3.32 31.55 -21.12
N SER A 111 3.43 30.27 -21.46
CA SER A 111 2.42 29.28 -21.14
C SER A 111 2.20 29.17 -19.62
N SER A 112 3.26 29.18 -18.81
CA SER A 112 3.15 29.20 -17.36
C SER A 112 2.43 30.44 -16.84
N THR A 113 2.71 31.61 -17.45
CA THR A 113 2.05 32.88 -17.12
C THR A 113 0.53 32.81 -17.42
N GLN A 114 0.15 32.21 -18.56
CA GLN A 114 -1.26 32.03 -18.88
C GLN A 114 -1.96 31.07 -17.92
N GLU A 115 -1.35 29.90 -17.61
CA GLU A 115 -1.93 28.98 -16.65
C GLU A 115 -2.08 29.59 -15.25
N MET A 116 -1.15 30.44 -14.83
CA MET A 116 -1.29 31.18 -13.56
C MET A 116 -2.46 32.17 -13.61
N LYS A 117 -2.70 32.85 -14.74
CA LYS A 117 -3.88 33.70 -14.93
C LYS A 117 -5.18 32.91 -14.92
N ASP A 118 -5.22 31.76 -15.59
CA ASP A 118 -6.38 30.90 -15.61
C ASP A 118 -6.66 30.34 -14.20
N TYR A 119 -5.62 29.99 -13.45
CA TYR A 119 -5.75 29.56 -12.06
C TYR A 119 -6.36 30.67 -11.17
N LEU A 120 -5.93 31.92 -11.32
CA LEU A 120 -6.53 33.05 -10.61
C LEU A 120 -8.02 33.18 -10.92
N ARG A 121 -8.39 33.03 -12.20
CA ARG A 121 -9.78 33.06 -12.65
C ARG A 121 -10.59 31.91 -12.05
N ILE A 122 -10.05 30.69 -12.08
CA ILE A 122 -10.67 29.50 -11.45
C ILE A 122 -10.91 29.73 -9.95
N LYS A 123 -10.00 30.46 -9.27
CA LYS A 123 -10.11 30.77 -7.83
C LYS A 123 -10.93 32.03 -7.53
N GLY A 124 -11.57 32.63 -8.54
CA GLY A 124 -12.44 33.78 -8.37
C GLY A 124 -11.70 35.11 -8.22
N CYS A 125 -10.46 35.19 -8.69
CA CYS A 125 -9.65 36.42 -8.72
C CYS A 125 -9.66 36.99 -10.13
N PHE A 126 -10.80 37.50 -10.60
CA PHE A 126 -10.97 37.90 -12.00
C PHE A 126 -10.13 39.13 -12.39
N ASP A 127 -9.81 40.00 -11.41
CA ASP A 127 -8.94 41.17 -11.59
C ASP A 127 -7.45 40.86 -11.47
N GLY A 128 -7.13 39.57 -11.19
CA GLY A 128 -5.77 39.10 -10.96
C GLY A 128 -4.89 39.28 -12.21
N LYS A 129 -3.64 39.65 -12.01
CA LYS A 129 -2.65 39.87 -13.06
C LYS A 129 -1.39 39.08 -12.80
N VAL A 130 -0.85 38.50 -13.86
CA VAL A 130 0.45 37.80 -13.79
C VAL A 130 1.35 38.37 -14.85
N VAL A 131 2.56 38.76 -14.43
CA VAL A 131 3.60 39.30 -15.33
C VAL A 131 4.90 38.54 -15.06
N ASP A 132 5.50 38.03 -16.12
CA ASP A 132 6.83 37.40 -16.01
C ASP A 132 7.93 38.43 -16.27
N SER A 133 9.07 38.21 -15.67
CA SER A 133 10.30 38.94 -15.93
C SER A 133 11.49 38.00 -15.97
N VAL A 134 12.35 38.16 -16.96
CA VAL A 134 13.54 37.32 -17.15
C VAL A 134 14.78 38.16 -16.97
N MET A 135 15.66 37.74 -16.03
CA MET A 135 16.94 38.39 -15.80
C MET A 135 18.06 37.51 -16.37
N TYR A 136 18.76 38.01 -17.36
CA TYR A 136 19.89 37.33 -17.96
C TYR A 136 21.19 37.69 -17.23
N LYS A 137 21.95 36.65 -16.79
CA LYS A 137 23.27 36.80 -16.17
C LYS A 137 24.29 35.89 -16.84
N LYS A 138 25.14 36.40 -17.69
CA LYS A 138 26.06 35.63 -18.54
C LYS A 138 25.25 34.58 -19.34
N ARG A 139 25.48 33.29 -19.11
CA ARG A 139 24.75 32.18 -19.78
C ARG A 139 23.60 31.59 -18.93
N LYS A 140 23.01 32.36 -18.01
CA LYS A 140 21.91 31.95 -17.14
C LYS A 140 20.72 32.86 -17.30
N ALA A 141 19.50 32.29 -17.21
CA ALA A 141 18.25 33.02 -17.14
C ALA A 141 17.59 32.72 -15.77
N ASP A 142 17.25 33.80 -15.04
CA ASP A 142 16.45 33.75 -13.82
C ASP A 142 15.05 34.28 -14.18
N VAL A 143 14.00 33.46 -14.00
CA VAL A 143 12.62 33.82 -14.29
C VAL A 143 11.90 34.18 -12.99
N SER A 144 11.20 35.32 -13.00
CA SER A 144 10.36 35.74 -11.88
C SER A 144 8.93 35.97 -12.37
N TYR A 145 7.96 35.32 -11.73
CA TYR A 145 6.53 35.51 -11.98
C TYR A 145 5.98 36.39 -10.87
N HIS A 146 5.54 37.60 -11.25
CA HIS A 146 4.90 38.56 -10.36
C HIS A 146 3.39 38.38 -10.45
N VAL A 147 2.82 37.85 -9.40
CA VAL A 147 1.40 37.53 -9.32
C VAL A 147 0.73 38.55 -8.39
N ASN A 148 -0.11 39.37 -8.98
CA ASN A 148 -1.07 40.19 -8.25
C ASN A 148 -2.39 39.45 -8.20
N ILE A 149 -2.77 38.98 -7.02
CA ILE A 149 -3.94 38.11 -6.84
C ILE A 149 -5.23 38.90 -7.04
N GLY A 150 -5.24 40.19 -6.70
CA GLY A 150 -6.45 40.99 -6.73
C GLY A 150 -7.45 40.60 -5.66
N ASN A 151 -8.72 41.00 -5.83
CA ASN A 151 -9.79 40.67 -4.90
C ASN A 151 -10.45 39.34 -5.27
N ARG A 152 -10.69 38.50 -4.26
CA ARG A 152 -11.38 37.23 -4.44
C ARG A 152 -12.87 37.36 -4.26
N TYR A 153 -13.64 36.90 -5.25
CA TYR A 153 -15.10 36.98 -5.23
C TYR A 153 -15.68 36.01 -4.20
N ILE A 154 -16.80 36.42 -3.58
CA ILE A 154 -17.56 35.64 -2.59
C ILE A 154 -18.93 35.34 -3.16
N ILE A 155 -19.44 34.14 -2.95
CA ILE A 155 -20.81 33.79 -3.36
C ILE A 155 -21.80 34.49 -2.43
N ASP A 156 -22.58 35.40 -2.99
CA ASP A 156 -23.63 36.16 -2.27
C ASP A 156 -24.98 35.46 -2.34
N THR A 157 -25.36 35.01 -3.53
CA THR A 157 -26.65 34.39 -3.78
C THR A 157 -26.49 33.12 -4.56
N PHE A 158 -27.17 32.06 -4.13
CA PHE A 158 -27.22 30.79 -4.81
C PHE A 158 -28.69 30.37 -5.01
N PHE A 159 -29.07 30.05 -6.21
CA PHE A 159 -30.40 29.57 -6.55
C PHE A 159 -30.35 28.48 -7.59
N ILE A 160 -31.43 27.72 -7.70
CA ILE A 160 -31.54 26.53 -8.53
C ILE A 160 -32.75 26.73 -9.46
N SER A 161 -32.53 26.39 -10.72
CA SER A 161 -33.58 26.38 -11.73
C SER A 161 -33.43 25.15 -12.63
N ALA A 162 -34.53 24.65 -13.16
CA ALA A 162 -34.52 23.48 -14.06
C ALA A 162 -35.62 23.72 -15.14
N GLU A 163 -35.32 23.31 -16.37
CA GLU A 163 -36.33 23.26 -17.42
C GLU A 163 -37.37 22.17 -17.13
N ASP A 164 -36.92 21.03 -16.62
CA ASP A 164 -37.81 19.96 -16.16
C ASP A 164 -38.17 20.16 -14.69
N SER A 165 -39.40 20.60 -14.47
CA SER A 165 -39.91 20.82 -13.09
C SER A 165 -40.04 19.53 -12.26
N SER A 166 -40.12 18.38 -12.90
CA SER A 166 -40.26 17.09 -12.22
C SER A 166 -39.03 16.68 -11.41
N ILE A 167 -37.82 17.12 -11.83
CA ILE A 167 -36.56 16.82 -11.17
C ILE A 167 -36.25 17.80 -10.03
N LEU A 168 -36.88 18.97 -10.02
CA LEU A 168 -36.55 20.06 -9.10
C LEU A 168 -36.72 19.70 -7.62
N PRO A 169 -37.81 19.01 -7.18
CA PRO A 169 -37.97 18.64 -5.77
C PRO A 169 -36.82 17.74 -5.26
N TYR A 170 -36.39 16.77 -6.08
CA TYR A 170 -35.28 15.86 -5.73
C TYR A 170 -33.94 16.61 -5.70
N THR A 171 -33.75 17.53 -6.66
CA THR A 171 -32.56 18.39 -6.68
C THR A 171 -32.47 19.24 -5.43
N LEU A 172 -33.56 19.87 -5.00
CA LEU A 172 -33.59 20.69 -3.78
C LEU A 172 -33.28 19.86 -2.52
N GLU A 173 -33.80 18.64 -2.43
CA GLU A 173 -33.48 17.71 -1.33
C GLU A 173 -31.98 17.39 -1.30
N ILE A 174 -31.39 17.01 -2.43
CA ILE A 174 -29.97 16.68 -2.56
C ILE A 174 -29.09 17.89 -2.24
N MET A 175 -29.52 19.08 -2.67
CA MET A 175 -28.78 20.33 -2.49
C MET A 175 -28.82 20.86 -1.04
N SER A 176 -29.62 20.29 -0.15
CA SER A 176 -29.58 20.61 1.28
C SER A 176 -28.17 20.36 1.87
N ASN A 177 -27.40 19.43 1.30
CA ASN A 177 -26.05 19.08 1.71
C ASN A 177 -24.96 19.64 0.78
N THR A 178 -25.26 20.67 0.00
CA THR A 178 -24.29 21.29 -0.91
C THR A 178 -23.15 21.98 -0.16
N PRO A 179 -21.90 21.87 -0.63
CA PRO A 179 -20.81 22.72 -0.15
C PRO A 179 -20.93 24.18 -0.59
N ILE A 180 -21.75 24.48 -1.62
CA ILE A 180 -21.95 25.82 -2.16
C ILE A 180 -22.90 26.61 -1.24
N LYS A 181 -22.33 27.52 -0.44
CA LYS A 181 -23.09 28.32 0.53
C LYS A 181 -22.79 29.81 0.35
N LYS A 182 -23.75 30.66 0.74
CA LYS A 182 -23.51 32.11 0.84
C LYS A 182 -22.30 32.40 1.75
N GLY A 183 -21.43 33.30 1.31
CA GLY A 183 -20.25 33.74 2.06
C GLY A 183 -18.97 32.92 1.80
N ILE A 184 -19.02 31.83 1.05
CA ILE A 184 -17.81 31.11 0.66
C ILE A 184 -17.13 31.82 -0.53
N TYR A 185 -15.82 31.66 -0.63
CA TYR A 185 -15.09 32.14 -1.79
C TYR A 185 -15.43 31.34 -3.05
N TYR A 186 -15.53 32.05 -4.17
CA TYR A 186 -15.68 31.44 -5.48
C TYR A 186 -14.50 30.50 -5.78
N ASP A 187 -14.80 29.29 -6.21
CA ASP A 187 -13.82 28.29 -6.66
C ASP A 187 -14.50 27.36 -7.66
N GLU A 188 -14.04 27.37 -8.91
CA GLU A 188 -14.62 26.58 -10.00
C GLU A 188 -14.54 25.08 -9.75
N ALA A 189 -13.53 24.61 -9.01
CA ALA A 189 -13.41 23.21 -8.62
C ALA A 189 -14.59 22.73 -7.76
N ILE A 190 -15.13 23.60 -6.88
CA ILE A 190 -16.31 23.28 -6.07
C ILE A 190 -17.53 23.05 -6.94
N PHE A 191 -17.69 23.84 -8.02
CA PHE A 191 -18.81 23.67 -8.95
C PHE A 191 -18.68 22.39 -9.76
N SER A 192 -17.47 22.04 -10.20
CA SER A 192 -17.23 20.79 -10.92
C SER A 192 -17.52 19.56 -10.04
N ASP A 193 -17.00 19.56 -8.81
CA ASP A 193 -17.24 18.47 -7.85
C ASP A 193 -18.74 18.35 -7.50
N GLU A 194 -19.43 19.48 -7.35
CA GLU A 194 -20.86 19.51 -7.05
C GLU A 194 -21.72 19.05 -8.22
N ARG A 195 -21.33 19.36 -9.45
CA ARG A 195 -21.97 18.85 -10.67
C ARG A 195 -21.95 17.32 -10.70
N ASP A 196 -20.77 16.74 -10.48
CA ASP A 196 -20.61 15.30 -10.49
C ASP A 196 -21.33 14.63 -9.30
N ARG A 197 -21.30 15.26 -8.10
CA ARG A 197 -22.03 14.79 -6.92
C ARG A 197 -23.53 14.77 -7.18
N LEU A 198 -24.08 15.87 -7.69
CA LEU A 198 -25.51 15.98 -7.96
C LEU A 198 -25.97 15.00 -9.04
N ALA A 199 -25.19 14.86 -10.13
CA ALA A 199 -25.48 13.87 -11.16
C ALA A 199 -25.49 12.43 -10.60
N LEU A 200 -24.53 12.10 -9.74
CA LEU A 200 -24.48 10.80 -9.09
C LEU A 200 -25.70 10.56 -8.17
N GLU A 201 -26.08 11.56 -7.36
CA GLU A 201 -27.22 11.44 -6.45
C GLU A 201 -28.53 11.30 -7.21
N LEU A 202 -28.75 12.07 -8.28
CA LEU A 202 -29.93 11.92 -9.14
C LEU A 202 -29.98 10.53 -9.82
N ARG A 203 -28.82 10.03 -10.29
CA ARG A 203 -28.76 8.67 -10.83
C ARG A 203 -29.08 7.59 -9.77
N LYS A 204 -28.73 7.81 -8.50
CA LYS A 204 -29.13 6.93 -7.41
C LYS A 204 -30.65 6.88 -7.18
N GLN A 205 -31.36 7.97 -7.56
CA GLN A 205 -32.84 8.07 -7.50
C GLN A 205 -33.53 7.42 -8.71
N GLY A 206 -32.77 6.83 -9.61
CA GLY A 206 -33.31 6.12 -10.78
C GLY A 206 -33.18 6.84 -12.12
N TYR A 207 -32.66 8.07 -12.16
CA TYR A 207 -32.48 8.80 -13.40
C TYR A 207 -31.26 8.30 -14.19
N PHE A 208 -31.42 7.22 -14.92
CA PHE A 208 -30.34 6.54 -15.66
C PHE A 208 -29.65 7.43 -16.68
N ASP A 209 -30.44 8.16 -17.48
CA ASP A 209 -29.93 9.02 -18.57
C ASP A 209 -29.34 10.35 -18.06
N PHE A 210 -29.41 10.63 -16.76
CA PHE A 210 -28.90 11.89 -16.23
C PHE A 210 -27.36 11.91 -16.19
N SER A 211 -26.79 12.97 -16.72
CA SER A 211 -25.34 13.20 -16.76
C SER A 211 -25.00 14.56 -16.15
N SER A 212 -23.77 14.75 -15.70
CA SER A 212 -23.25 16.03 -15.21
C SER A 212 -23.25 17.13 -16.30
N GLU A 213 -23.30 16.78 -17.58
CA GLU A 213 -23.37 17.69 -18.73
C GLU A 213 -24.67 18.51 -18.75
N TYR A 214 -25.76 18.00 -18.16
CA TYR A 214 -27.03 18.72 -18.04
C TYR A 214 -27.01 19.83 -16.97
N ILE A 215 -26.00 19.88 -16.12
CA ILE A 215 -25.87 20.83 -15.03
C ILE A 215 -24.95 21.97 -15.45
N LEU A 216 -25.49 23.14 -15.55
CA LEU A 216 -24.80 24.37 -15.91
C LEU A 216 -24.79 25.32 -14.72
N PHE A 217 -23.65 25.97 -14.46
CA PHE A 217 -23.57 27.06 -13.49
C PHE A 217 -23.47 28.38 -14.24
N ASN A 218 -24.54 29.19 -14.14
CA ASN A 218 -24.55 30.53 -14.64
C ASN A 218 -24.12 31.48 -13.51
N ILE A 219 -23.05 32.23 -13.77
CA ILE A 219 -22.39 33.03 -12.74
C ILE A 219 -22.41 34.49 -13.18
N ASP A 220 -23.06 35.32 -12.38
CA ASP A 220 -23.12 36.77 -12.61
C ASP A 220 -22.18 37.47 -11.61
N THR A 221 -21.16 38.11 -12.15
CA THR A 221 -20.14 38.89 -11.42
C THR A 221 -20.24 40.40 -11.71
N ALA A 222 -21.32 40.87 -12.33
CA ALA A 222 -21.47 42.26 -12.77
C ALA A 222 -21.63 43.25 -11.58
N ASN A 223 -21.85 42.79 -10.35
CA ASN A 223 -21.94 43.66 -9.18
C ASN A 223 -20.54 44.09 -8.73
N ASN A 224 -20.31 45.39 -8.58
CA ASN A 224 -19.02 45.99 -8.20
C ASN A 224 -18.51 45.66 -6.80
N ASN A 225 -19.15 44.75 -6.06
CA ASN A 225 -18.84 44.42 -4.66
C ASN A 225 -18.05 43.11 -4.45
N TYR A 226 -17.33 42.64 -5.48
CA TYR A 226 -16.61 41.36 -5.44
C TYR A 226 -17.49 40.18 -4.98
N SER A 227 -18.75 40.21 -5.37
CA SER A 227 -19.74 39.20 -5.08
C SER A 227 -20.24 38.54 -6.36
N ALA A 228 -20.46 37.22 -6.30
CA ALA A 228 -21.00 36.44 -7.41
C ALA A 228 -22.40 35.92 -7.08
N LYS A 229 -23.33 36.06 -8.01
CA LYS A 229 -24.62 35.37 -7.96
C LYS A 229 -24.49 34.10 -8.79
N VAL A 230 -24.81 32.96 -8.22
CA VAL A 230 -24.67 31.64 -8.85
C VAL A 230 -26.04 31.04 -9.07
N ASN A 231 -26.40 30.75 -10.33
CA ASN A 231 -27.56 29.96 -10.68
C ASN A 231 -27.11 28.57 -11.17
N LEU A 232 -27.51 27.51 -10.43
CA LEU A 232 -27.44 26.15 -10.93
C LEU A 232 -28.65 25.92 -11.84
N PHE A 233 -28.39 25.75 -13.11
CA PHE A 233 -29.41 25.53 -14.14
C PHE A 233 -29.31 24.07 -14.63
N ILE A 234 -30.43 23.34 -14.61
CA ILE A 234 -30.53 22.01 -15.18
C ILE A 234 -31.26 22.09 -16.51
N SER A 235 -30.52 21.80 -17.58
CA SER A 235 -31.07 21.80 -18.94
C SER A 235 -31.88 20.52 -19.21
N SER A 236 -32.77 20.57 -20.20
CA SER A 236 -33.48 19.40 -20.70
C SER A 236 -32.58 18.46 -21.53
N LYS A 237 -33.00 17.22 -21.66
CA LYS A 237 -32.23 16.16 -22.34
C LYS A 237 -31.89 16.48 -23.80
N ASN A 238 -32.69 17.28 -24.50
CA ASN A 238 -32.54 17.55 -25.94
C ASN A 238 -31.60 18.71 -26.26
N LYS A 239 -31.20 19.54 -25.29
CA LYS A 239 -30.32 20.70 -25.51
C LYS A 239 -28.82 20.41 -25.45
N SER A 240 -28.39 19.35 -24.77
CA SER A 240 -26.95 19.04 -24.65
C SER A 240 -26.33 18.62 -26.00
N SER A 241 -27.11 18.07 -26.93
CA SER A 241 -26.65 17.71 -28.28
C SER A 241 -26.55 18.87 -29.26
N ALA A 242 -27.05 20.08 -28.91
CA ALA A 242 -27.08 21.24 -29.77
C ALA A 242 -25.93 22.22 -29.56
N ILE A 243 -25.07 22.00 -28.58
CA ILE A 243 -23.96 22.91 -28.24
C ILE A 243 -22.70 22.67 -29.11
N GLU A 244 -22.62 21.56 -29.83
CA GLU A 244 -21.44 21.20 -30.65
C GLU A 244 -21.47 21.67 -32.10
N GLU A 245 -22.56 22.34 -32.60
CA GLU A 245 -22.58 22.90 -33.94
C GLU A 245 -22.60 24.42 -33.90
N ASP A 246 -21.43 25.03 -34.09
CA ASP A 246 -21.30 26.41 -34.59
C ASP A 246 -22.07 26.55 -35.90
N SER A 247 -23.24 27.16 -35.84
CA SER A 247 -23.74 28.10 -36.85
C SER A 247 -25.20 28.43 -36.63
N VAL A 248 -25.41 29.72 -36.48
CA VAL A 248 -26.50 30.56 -37.00
C VAL A 248 -27.88 29.88 -37.20
N ASN A 249 -28.83 30.27 -36.33
CA ASN A 249 -30.26 30.30 -36.55
C ASN A 249 -30.94 29.09 -37.24
N ILE A 250 -31.23 28.09 -36.47
CA ILE A 250 -32.53 27.40 -36.54
C ILE A 250 -32.86 26.96 -35.11
N ALA A 251 -33.71 27.70 -34.43
CA ALA A 251 -34.45 27.17 -33.30
C ALA A 251 -35.40 26.09 -33.84
N LYS A 252 -34.91 24.86 -34.03
CA LYS A 252 -35.77 23.70 -34.13
C LYS A 252 -36.37 23.52 -32.73
N ASP A 253 -37.70 23.71 -32.65
CA ASP A 253 -38.51 23.30 -31.50
C ASP A 253 -38.37 21.79 -31.34
N TYR A 254 -37.30 21.33 -30.60
CA TYR A 254 -37.22 19.98 -30.15
C TYR A 254 -38.28 19.81 -29.05
N PRO A 255 -39.17 18.83 -29.13
CA PRO A 255 -40.18 18.65 -28.11
C PRO A 255 -39.48 18.43 -26.76
N PHE A 256 -39.96 19.12 -25.72
CA PHE A 256 -39.46 19.01 -24.36
C PHE A 256 -39.45 17.52 -23.93
N SER A 257 -38.31 17.01 -23.50
CA SER A 257 -38.17 15.66 -23.02
C SER A 257 -37.80 15.66 -21.53
N SER A 258 -38.73 15.22 -20.69
CA SER A 258 -38.51 15.08 -19.26
C SER A 258 -37.58 13.93 -18.93
N PHE A 259 -36.84 14.07 -17.84
CA PHE A 259 -36.04 12.98 -17.29
C PHE A 259 -36.96 11.91 -16.67
N LYS A 260 -36.76 10.66 -17.06
CA LYS A 260 -37.56 9.55 -16.58
C LYS A 260 -36.76 8.71 -15.58
N LYS A 261 -37.47 8.15 -14.61
CA LYS A 261 -36.89 7.12 -13.71
C LYS A 261 -36.95 5.77 -14.41
N TYR A 262 -35.90 4.98 -14.25
CA TYR A 262 -35.79 3.66 -14.85
C TYR A 262 -35.87 2.58 -13.79
N LYS A 263 -36.63 1.53 -14.07
CA LYS A 263 -36.69 0.30 -13.28
C LYS A 263 -36.04 -0.85 -14.02
N MET A 264 -35.42 -1.74 -13.28
CA MET A 264 -34.78 -2.93 -13.82
C MET A 264 -35.84 -3.97 -14.22
N ARG A 265 -35.86 -4.40 -15.48
CA ARG A 265 -36.78 -5.38 -16.00
C ARG A 265 -36.18 -6.79 -15.97
N ASN A 266 -35.22 -7.07 -16.85
CA ASN A 266 -34.55 -8.36 -16.95
C ASN A 266 -33.07 -8.22 -16.69
N ILE A 267 -32.45 -9.26 -16.14
CA ILE A 267 -31.02 -9.35 -15.93
C ILE A 267 -30.52 -10.55 -16.74
N TYR A 268 -29.76 -10.25 -17.79
CA TYR A 268 -29.12 -11.23 -18.67
C TYR A 268 -27.68 -11.45 -18.21
N ILE A 269 -27.27 -12.70 -18.09
CA ILE A 269 -25.93 -13.07 -17.64
C ILE A 269 -25.29 -14.01 -18.66
N TYR A 270 -24.28 -13.53 -19.36
CA TYR A 270 -23.41 -14.34 -20.21
C TYR A 270 -22.24 -14.82 -19.36
N SER A 271 -22.26 -16.09 -18.92
CA SER A 271 -21.33 -16.59 -17.89
C SER A 271 -19.95 -17.00 -18.41
N ASP A 272 -19.76 -17.13 -19.72
CA ASP A 272 -18.48 -17.37 -20.40
C ASP A 272 -18.51 -16.69 -21.78
N TYR A 273 -18.45 -15.35 -21.76
CA TYR A 273 -18.54 -14.53 -22.97
C TYR A 273 -17.18 -14.49 -23.68
N SER A 274 -17.21 -14.77 -24.99
CA SER A 274 -16.09 -14.50 -25.91
C SER A 274 -16.64 -13.83 -27.17
N THR A 275 -15.81 -13.05 -27.87
CA THR A 275 -16.17 -12.45 -29.14
C THR A 275 -16.50 -13.49 -30.22
N GLU A 276 -15.98 -14.69 -30.10
CA GLU A 276 -16.28 -15.82 -30.95
C GLU A 276 -17.72 -16.33 -30.77
N LEU A 277 -18.31 -16.12 -29.58
CA LEU A 277 -19.71 -16.48 -29.31
C LEU A 277 -20.71 -15.67 -30.12
N LEU A 278 -20.34 -14.47 -30.60
CA LEU A 278 -21.19 -13.68 -31.49
C LEU A 278 -21.34 -14.33 -32.88
N ASN A 279 -20.37 -15.16 -33.27
CA ASN A 279 -20.37 -15.88 -34.53
C ASN A 279 -20.66 -17.39 -34.37
N THR A 280 -20.99 -17.84 -33.13
CA THR A 280 -21.22 -19.25 -32.86
C THR A 280 -22.70 -19.57 -33.07
N ASP A 281 -22.93 -20.75 -33.59
CA ASP A 281 -24.27 -21.34 -33.74
C ASP A 281 -25.05 -21.26 -32.41
N LEU A 282 -26.16 -20.55 -32.39
CA LEU A 282 -27.03 -20.37 -31.20
C LEU A 282 -27.44 -21.69 -30.57
N SER A 283 -27.38 -22.82 -31.32
CA SER A 283 -27.67 -24.16 -30.82
C SER A 283 -26.69 -24.66 -29.74
N LYS A 284 -25.49 -24.07 -29.66
CA LYS A 284 -24.50 -24.42 -28.65
C LYS A 284 -24.59 -23.61 -27.36
N LEU A 285 -25.57 -22.69 -27.27
CA LEU A 285 -25.84 -21.87 -26.11
C LEU A 285 -27.05 -22.41 -25.36
N ASP A 286 -26.87 -22.76 -24.09
CA ASP A 286 -27.96 -23.08 -23.17
C ASP A 286 -28.49 -21.80 -22.55
N THR A 287 -29.76 -21.50 -22.77
CA THR A 287 -30.45 -20.38 -22.13
C THR A 287 -31.36 -20.93 -21.03
N SER A 288 -31.01 -20.62 -19.79
CA SER A 288 -31.78 -21.06 -18.63
C SER A 288 -32.33 -19.88 -17.84
N ILE A 289 -33.58 -19.99 -17.43
CA ILE A 289 -34.23 -19.03 -16.54
C ILE A 289 -34.07 -19.54 -15.11
N ILE A 290 -33.41 -18.74 -14.29
CA ILE A 290 -33.12 -19.11 -12.90
C ILE A 290 -33.79 -18.10 -11.96
N TYR A 291 -34.55 -18.65 -11.01
CA TYR A 291 -35.13 -17.87 -9.94
C TYR A 291 -34.25 -17.99 -8.70
N HIS A 292 -33.69 -16.86 -8.22
CA HIS A 292 -32.85 -16.85 -7.04
C HIS A 292 -33.40 -15.85 -6.01
N ARG A 293 -33.50 -16.31 -4.76
CA ARG A 293 -33.90 -15.45 -3.63
C ARG A 293 -32.70 -14.78 -3.03
N GLN A 294 -32.62 -13.47 -3.14
CA GLN A 294 -31.66 -12.70 -2.35
C GLN A 294 -32.18 -12.56 -0.91
N LYS A 295 -31.28 -12.78 0.07
CA LYS A 295 -31.67 -12.92 1.49
C LYS A 295 -32.30 -11.68 2.13
N ASP A 296 -32.06 -10.50 1.59
CA ASP A 296 -32.38 -9.23 2.25
C ASP A 296 -33.70 -8.59 1.76
N LYS A 297 -34.44 -9.20 0.84
CA LYS A 297 -35.69 -8.64 0.33
C LYS A 297 -36.73 -9.72 -0.04
N PHE A 298 -37.98 -9.34 0.10
CA PHE A 298 -39.15 -10.17 -0.28
C PHE A 298 -39.22 -10.29 -1.81
N GLY A 299 -38.92 -11.45 -2.36
CA GLY A 299 -39.15 -11.78 -3.78
C GLY A 299 -38.10 -12.70 -4.39
N LEU A 300 -38.50 -13.37 -5.49
CA LEU A 300 -37.61 -14.17 -6.33
C LEU A 300 -37.17 -13.32 -7.52
N ASN A 301 -35.87 -13.05 -7.61
CA ASN A 301 -35.28 -12.40 -8.80
C ASN A 301 -35.19 -13.41 -9.95
N LYS A 302 -35.64 -13.00 -11.12
CA LYS A 302 -35.53 -13.76 -12.37
C LYS A 302 -34.25 -13.34 -13.11
N TYR A 303 -33.40 -14.32 -13.36
CA TYR A 303 -32.17 -14.15 -14.15
C TYR A 303 -32.25 -15.01 -15.41
N ILE A 304 -31.82 -14.45 -16.52
CA ILE A 304 -31.71 -15.14 -17.80
C ILE A 304 -30.24 -15.43 -18.03
N VAL A 305 -29.85 -16.69 -17.87
CA VAL A 305 -28.45 -17.11 -17.96
C VAL A 305 -28.20 -17.75 -19.31
N ILE A 306 -27.22 -17.24 -20.01
CA ILE A 306 -26.75 -17.70 -21.31
C ILE A 306 -25.33 -18.23 -21.13
N ALA A 307 -25.16 -19.53 -21.41
CA ALA A 307 -23.90 -20.22 -21.16
C ALA A 307 -23.59 -21.22 -22.26
N PRO A 308 -22.28 -21.47 -22.56
CA PRO A 308 -21.92 -22.59 -23.44
C PRO A 308 -22.17 -23.94 -22.74
N THR A 309 -22.41 -24.97 -23.54
CA THR A 309 -22.58 -26.32 -23.07
C THR A 309 -21.36 -27.17 -23.41
N PRO A 310 -20.68 -27.84 -22.41
CA PRO A 310 -21.01 -27.88 -20.98
C PRO A 310 -20.51 -26.60 -20.25
N ARG A 311 -21.22 -26.23 -19.19
CA ARG A 311 -20.82 -25.05 -18.35
C ARG A 311 -19.49 -25.29 -17.65
N LYS A 312 -18.56 -24.31 -17.78
CA LYS A 312 -17.26 -24.35 -17.12
C LYS A 312 -17.34 -23.93 -15.65
N MET A 313 -18.34 -23.12 -15.29
CA MET A 313 -18.56 -22.60 -13.95
C MET A 313 -20.02 -22.71 -13.53
N ASN A 314 -20.27 -23.01 -12.26
CA ASN A 314 -21.61 -22.97 -11.69
C ASN A 314 -22.11 -21.53 -11.59
N ILE A 315 -23.42 -21.35 -11.77
CA ILE A 315 -24.01 -20.03 -11.78
C ILE A 315 -24.20 -19.43 -10.37
N LYS A 316 -24.25 -20.24 -9.32
CA LYS A 316 -24.54 -19.81 -7.95
C LYS A 316 -23.58 -18.71 -7.43
N PRO A 317 -22.24 -18.78 -7.62
CA PRO A 317 -21.34 -17.70 -7.21
C PRO A 317 -21.63 -16.39 -7.96
N ILE A 318 -21.94 -16.46 -9.25
CA ILE A 318 -22.28 -15.30 -10.06
C ILE A 318 -23.57 -14.65 -9.55
N LEU A 319 -24.64 -15.42 -9.36
CA LEU A 319 -25.93 -14.90 -8.87
C LEU A 319 -25.80 -14.25 -7.47
N ARG A 320 -24.94 -14.79 -6.62
CA ARG A 320 -24.67 -14.19 -5.30
C ARG A 320 -23.95 -12.84 -5.40
N SER A 321 -23.18 -12.64 -6.44
CA SER A 321 -22.43 -11.41 -6.69
C SER A 321 -23.24 -10.32 -7.38
N VAL A 322 -24.40 -10.66 -7.98
CA VAL A 322 -25.28 -9.70 -8.66
C VAL A 322 -26.19 -9.04 -7.64
N MET A 323 -26.04 -7.72 -7.47
CA MET A 323 -26.79 -6.92 -6.49
C MET A 323 -28.06 -6.28 -7.07
N PHE A 324 -28.25 -6.38 -8.38
CA PHE A 324 -29.47 -5.89 -9.03
C PHE A 324 -30.70 -6.69 -8.66
N GLN A 325 -31.83 -6.00 -8.60
CA GLN A 325 -33.14 -6.61 -8.36
C GLN A 325 -34.11 -6.18 -9.44
N ARG A 326 -34.92 -7.13 -9.90
CA ARG A 326 -36.05 -6.84 -10.80
C ARG A 326 -37.01 -5.85 -10.13
N ASP A 327 -37.63 -5.00 -10.92
CA ASP A 327 -38.59 -3.97 -10.51
C ASP A 327 -38.05 -2.91 -9.51
N SER A 328 -36.73 -2.98 -9.17
CA SER A 328 -36.09 -1.91 -8.41
C SER A 328 -35.67 -0.75 -9.31
N LEU A 329 -35.61 0.46 -8.75
CA LEU A 329 -35.03 1.61 -9.44
C LEU A 329 -33.55 1.37 -9.78
N PHE A 330 -33.15 1.88 -10.94
CA PHE A 330 -31.75 1.89 -11.32
C PHE A 330 -30.92 2.64 -10.27
N SER A 331 -29.73 2.10 -9.95
CA SER A 331 -28.76 2.79 -9.13
C SER A 331 -27.34 2.37 -9.53
N PRO A 332 -26.43 3.33 -9.80
CA PRO A 332 -25.03 3.03 -10.13
C PRO A 332 -24.28 2.32 -9.00
N VAL A 333 -24.73 2.49 -7.76
CA VAL A 333 -24.15 1.81 -6.59
C VAL A 333 -24.28 0.29 -6.69
N TYR A 334 -25.38 -0.22 -7.23
CA TYR A 334 -25.55 -1.66 -7.43
C TYR A 334 -24.65 -2.18 -8.56
N ALA A 335 -24.39 -1.37 -9.59
CA ALA A 335 -23.45 -1.72 -10.64
C ALA A 335 -22.03 -1.84 -10.10
N GLU A 336 -21.57 -0.84 -9.37
CA GLU A 336 -20.25 -0.85 -8.74
C GLU A 336 -20.09 -2.04 -7.78
N ARG A 337 -21.06 -2.27 -6.91
CA ARG A 337 -21.03 -3.40 -5.98
C ARG A 337 -21.04 -4.75 -6.70
N THR A 338 -21.83 -4.89 -7.75
CA THR A 338 -21.86 -6.11 -8.58
C THR A 338 -20.51 -6.33 -9.25
N TYR A 339 -19.95 -5.30 -9.86
CA TYR A 339 -18.64 -5.36 -10.50
C TYR A 339 -17.55 -5.77 -9.49
N ASN A 340 -17.52 -5.11 -8.32
CA ASN A 340 -16.54 -5.40 -7.27
C ASN A 340 -16.69 -6.84 -6.74
N ALA A 341 -17.92 -7.31 -6.53
CA ALA A 341 -18.19 -8.67 -6.07
C ALA A 341 -17.79 -9.73 -7.12
N LEU A 342 -18.05 -9.49 -8.41
CA LEU A 342 -17.63 -10.38 -9.49
C LEU A 342 -16.12 -10.39 -9.67
N ASN A 343 -15.47 -9.21 -9.60
CA ASN A 343 -14.03 -9.08 -9.71
C ASN A 343 -13.29 -9.82 -8.58
N GLN A 344 -13.83 -9.80 -7.38
CA GLN A 344 -13.25 -10.51 -6.23
C GLN A 344 -13.32 -12.04 -6.35
N LEU A 345 -14.17 -12.58 -7.18
CA LEU A 345 -14.10 -14.01 -7.50
C LEU A 345 -12.79 -14.40 -8.19
N ARG A 346 -12.05 -13.42 -8.76
CA ARG A 346 -10.76 -13.61 -9.48
C ARG A 346 -10.81 -14.67 -10.60
N ASN A 347 -12.00 -15.01 -11.04
CA ASN A 347 -12.27 -16.02 -12.08
C ASN A 347 -12.56 -15.40 -13.45
N PHE A 348 -12.73 -14.08 -13.51
CA PHE A 348 -13.05 -13.38 -14.74
C PHE A 348 -11.89 -12.51 -15.22
N LYS A 349 -11.60 -12.60 -16.53
CA LYS A 349 -10.65 -11.73 -17.23
C LYS A 349 -11.31 -10.40 -17.61
N PHE A 350 -12.61 -10.47 -17.95
CA PHE A 350 -13.40 -9.35 -18.40
C PHE A 350 -14.78 -9.41 -17.74
N ILE A 351 -15.23 -8.27 -17.25
CA ILE A 351 -16.55 -8.06 -16.64
C ILE A 351 -17.12 -6.79 -17.27
N ASP A 352 -18.22 -6.94 -18.00
CA ASP A 352 -18.96 -5.82 -18.57
C ASP A 352 -20.39 -5.83 -18.02
N ILE A 353 -20.85 -4.65 -17.60
CA ILE A 353 -22.22 -4.44 -17.13
C ILE A 353 -22.78 -3.29 -17.96
N SER A 354 -23.65 -3.62 -18.89
CA SER A 354 -24.29 -2.67 -19.79
C SER A 354 -25.80 -2.67 -19.60
N TYR A 355 -26.44 -1.61 -20.05
CA TYR A 355 -27.88 -1.40 -19.91
C TYR A 355 -28.48 -1.11 -21.25
N ILE A 356 -29.63 -1.72 -21.52
CA ILE A 356 -30.38 -1.55 -22.74
C ILE A 356 -31.76 -1.01 -22.36
N PRO A 357 -32.11 0.24 -22.74
CA PRO A 357 -33.47 0.72 -22.58
C PRO A 357 -34.46 -0.15 -23.34
N SER A 358 -35.49 -0.60 -22.67
CA SER A 358 -36.51 -1.38 -23.30
C SER A 358 -37.57 -0.44 -23.93
N VAL A 359 -37.75 -0.54 -25.25
CA VAL A 359 -38.85 0.13 -25.94
C VAL A 359 -40.12 -0.65 -25.58
N LEU A 360 -40.98 -0.05 -24.79
CA LEU A 360 -42.33 -0.61 -24.58
C LEU A 360 -43.16 -0.39 -25.84
N ASP A 361 -43.95 -1.39 -26.22
CA ASP A 361 -45.01 -1.26 -27.23
C ASP A 361 -45.87 -0.03 -26.95
N ASN A 362 -46.17 0.69 -27.98
CA ASN A 362 -46.84 2.01 -28.02
C ASN A 362 -48.24 2.09 -27.35
N ASN A 363 -48.64 1.10 -26.52
CA ASN A 363 -49.98 1.00 -25.99
C ASN A 363 -50.15 1.11 -24.46
N LEU A 364 -49.11 1.55 -23.75
CA LEU A 364 -49.21 1.76 -22.29
C LEU A 364 -49.15 3.26 -22.00
N THR A 365 -50.29 3.80 -21.62
CA THR A 365 -50.48 5.14 -21.05
C THR A 365 -49.49 5.44 -19.94
N GLU A 366 -48.90 6.61 -20.04
CA GLU A 366 -48.19 7.40 -19.05
C GLU A 366 -47.87 6.74 -17.68
N LEU A 367 -46.86 5.90 -17.67
CA LEU A 367 -46.11 5.66 -16.44
C LEU A 367 -44.81 6.44 -16.56
N ASP A 368 -44.53 7.31 -15.58
CA ASP A 368 -43.30 8.11 -15.46
C ASP A 368 -42.02 7.26 -15.35
N THR A 369 -42.10 5.97 -15.56
CA THR A 369 -40.99 5.02 -15.41
C THR A 369 -40.73 4.24 -16.67
N SER A 370 -39.50 4.36 -17.18
CA SER A 370 -38.95 3.53 -18.25
C SER A 370 -38.32 2.25 -17.72
N LEU A 371 -38.16 1.23 -18.58
CA LEU A 371 -37.61 -0.06 -18.19
C LEU A 371 -36.20 -0.24 -18.77
N LEU A 372 -35.28 -0.81 -17.97
CA LEU A 372 -33.94 -1.18 -18.36
C LEU A 372 -33.71 -2.69 -18.27
N ASP A 373 -33.11 -3.25 -19.29
CA ASP A 373 -32.53 -4.59 -19.24
C ASP A 373 -31.03 -4.46 -18.89
N CYS A 374 -30.57 -5.17 -17.89
CA CYS A 374 -29.18 -5.26 -17.52
C CYS A 374 -28.51 -6.45 -18.20
N VAL A 375 -27.41 -6.23 -18.87
CA VAL A 375 -26.63 -7.27 -19.55
C VAL A 375 -25.25 -7.37 -18.90
N ILE A 376 -24.96 -8.51 -18.28
CA ILE A 376 -23.69 -8.80 -17.63
C ILE A 376 -22.94 -9.82 -18.50
N ARG A 377 -21.76 -9.41 -19.02
CA ARG A 377 -20.89 -10.27 -19.83
C ARG A 377 -19.64 -10.61 -19.05
N LEU A 378 -19.37 -11.90 -18.88
CA LEU A 378 -18.28 -12.42 -18.08
C LEU A 378 -17.39 -13.32 -18.93
N SER A 379 -16.09 -13.01 -19.04
CA SER A 379 -15.11 -13.88 -19.69
C SER A 379 -14.25 -14.57 -18.65
N LEU A 380 -14.18 -15.88 -18.66
CA LEU A 380 -13.40 -16.66 -17.70
C LEU A 380 -11.89 -16.52 -17.98
N VAL A 381 -11.10 -16.52 -16.93
CA VAL A 381 -9.64 -16.65 -17.01
C VAL A 381 -9.24 -18.10 -17.30
N LYS A 382 -8.01 -18.30 -17.75
CA LYS A 382 -7.42 -19.66 -17.82
C LYS A 382 -7.38 -20.25 -16.40
N PRO A 383 -7.84 -21.49 -16.20
CA PRO A 383 -7.97 -22.05 -14.85
C PRO A 383 -6.62 -22.29 -14.17
N VAL A 384 -5.59 -22.65 -14.91
CA VAL A 384 -4.26 -22.97 -14.37
C VAL A 384 -3.32 -21.81 -14.57
N GLN A 385 -2.65 -21.41 -13.49
CA GLN A 385 -1.57 -20.43 -13.49
C GLN A 385 -0.36 -21.03 -12.76
N ILE A 386 0.80 -20.97 -13.37
CA ILE A 386 2.08 -21.36 -12.78
C ILE A 386 2.88 -20.08 -12.57
N SER A 387 3.52 -19.98 -11.42
CA SER A 387 4.45 -18.90 -11.07
C SER A 387 5.75 -19.52 -10.59
N THR A 388 6.86 -18.91 -10.98
CA THR A 388 8.19 -19.27 -10.50
C THR A 388 8.88 -18.01 -10.03
N SER A 389 9.55 -18.06 -8.86
CA SER A 389 10.43 -16.98 -8.41
C SER A 389 11.76 -17.54 -7.96
N LEU A 390 12.80 -16.77 -8.21
CA LEU A 390 14.15 -16.97 -7.67
C LEU A 390 14.49 -15.74 -6.85
N GLU A 391 14.76 -15.94 -5.56
CA GLU A 391 15.12 -14.89 -4.65
C GLU A 391 16.54 -15.11 -4.13
N ALA A 392 17.35 -14.06 -4.10
CA ALA A 392 18.64 -14.06 -3.46
C ALA A 392 18.59 -13.11 -2.27
N ASN A 393 19.02 -13.57 -1.11
CA ASN A 393 19.13 -12.75 0.07
C ASN A 393 20.56 -12.76 0.60
N PHE A 394 20.94 -11.66 1.23
CA PHE A 394 22.21 -11.52 1.89
C PHE A 394 21.95 -11.10 3.32
N SER A 395 22.42 -11.92 4.27
CA SER A 395 22.29 -11.63 5.70
C SER A 395 23.69 -11.59 6.33
N ALA A 396 24.01 -10.47 6.97
CA ALA A 396 25.16 -10.41 7.86
C ALA A 396 24.72 -10.96 9.22
N VAL A 397 25.27 -12.09 9.62
CA VAL A 397 25.03 -12.70 10.93
C VAL A 397 26.34 -12.67 11.70
N ASN A 398 26.35 -11.95 12.81
CA ASN A 398 27.45 -12.04 13.77
C ASN A 398 27.27 -13.35 14.56
N ASN A 399 27.87 -14.42 14.07
CA ASN A 399 27.96 -15.67 14.81
C ASN A 399 29.19 -15.61 15.76
N SER A 400 28.96 -15.06 16.92
CA SER A 400 29.99 -14.95 17.96
C SER A 400 30.44 -16.28 18.56
N LEU A 401 29.66 -17.36 18.39
CA LEU A 401 30.07 -18.69 18.81
C LEU A 401 31.30 -19.24 18.07
N LEU A 402 31.61 -18.71 16.90
CA LEU A 402 32.70 -19.20 16.06
C LEU A 402 33.74 -18.13 15.75
N GLU A 403 33.73 -16.99 16.47
CA GLU A 403 34.62 -15.82 16.23
C GLU A 403 34.66 -15.32 14.77
N THR A 404 33.68 -15.68 13.97
CA THR A 404 33.62 -15.32 12.56
C THR A 404 32.46 -14.41 12.28
N ASN A 405 32.75 -13.17 11.84
CA ASN A 405 31.81 -12.28 11.18
C ASN A 405 31.47 -12.88 9.81
N SER A 406 30.55 -13.87 9.76
CA SER A 406 30.15 -14.50 8.52
C SER A 406 28.89 -13.83 8.00
N SER A 407 28.94 -13.33 6.79
CA SER A 407 27.74 -13.01 6.03
C SER A 407 27.27 -14.27 5.31
N ASN A 408 25.96 -14.48 5.28
CA ASN A 408 25.36 -15.61 4.61
C ASN A 408 24.69 -15.16 3.31
N LEU A 409 24.97 -15.88 2.23
CA LEU A 409 24.26 -15.72 0.98
C LEU A 409 23.19 -16.80 0.88
N GLY A 410 21.93 -16.40 0.89
CA GLY A 410 20.79 -17.28 0.73
C GLY A 410 20.23 -17.21 -0.69
N MET A 411 19.77 -18.33 -1.20
CA MET A 411 19.00 -18.44 -2.42
C MET A 411 17.74 -19.24 -2.16
N GLU A 412 16.61 -18.75 -2.62
CA GLU A 412 15.31 -19.40 -2.49
C GLU A 412 14.65 -19.53 -3.86
N PHE A 413 14.20 -20.73 -4.17
CA PHE A 413 13.45 -21.04 -5.36
C PHE A 413 12.05 -21.46 -4.99
N ASN A 414 11.04 -20.77 -5.56
CA ASN A 414 9.64 -21.02 -5.35
C ASN A 414 8.95 -21.41 -6.66
N VAL A 415 8.09 -22.43 -6.59
CA VAL A 415 7.18 -22.84 -7.66
C VAL A 415 5.77 -22.85 -7.13
N GLY A 416 4.94 -21.97 -7.67
CA GLY A 416 3.54 -21.87 -7.32
C GLY A 416 2.65 -22.39 -8.44
N LEU A 417 1.64 -23.19 -8.07
CA LEU A 417 0.55 -23.63 -8.93
C LEU A 417 -0.75 -23.06 -8.36
N SER A 418 -1.53 -22.38 -9.18
CA SER A 418 -2.86 -21.92 -8.80
C SER A 418 -3.87 -22.45 -9.82
N HIS A 419 -4.92 -23.11 -9.32
CA HIS A 419 -6.06 -23.55 -10.12
C HIS A 419 -7.31 -22.78 -9.70
N LYS A 420 -7.81 -21.97 -10.60
CA LYS A 420 -9.01 -21.17 -10.40
C LYS A 420 -10.25 -21.99 -10.76
N ASN A 421 -11.31 -21.79 -9.99
CA ASN A 421 -12.59 -22.50 -10.19
C ASN A 421 -12.49 -24.02 -10.04
N THR A 422 -11.79 -24.48 -9.01
CA THR A 422 -11.41 -25.89 -8.79
C THR A 422 -12.63 -26.82 -8.74
N PHE A 423 -13.67 -26.44 -8.00
CA PHE A 423 -14.93 -27.20 -7.87
C PHE A 423 -16.09 -26.54 -8.64
N LYS A 424 -15.78 -25.71 -9.63
CA LYS A 424 -16.74 -24.94 -10.45
C LYS A 424 -17.58 -23.90 -9.68
N ASN A 425 -17.24 -23.55 -8.42
CA ASN A 425 -17.94 -22.53 -7.63
C ASN A 425 -17.03 -21.34 -7.27
N ALA A 426 -16.09 -21.02 -8.14
CA ALA A 426 -15.09 -19.96 -7.99
C ALA A 426 -14.08 -20.19 -6.87
N GLU A 427 -13.90 -21.41 -6.39
CA GLU A 427 -12.85 -21.74 -5.46
C GLU A 427 -11.48 -21.63 -6.12
N ILE A 428 -10.48 -21.17 -5.35
CA ILE A 428 -9.10 -21.08 -5.81
C ILE A 428 -8.27 -22.05 -4.98
N PHE A 429 -7.73 -23.07 -5.65
CA PHE A 429 -6.72 -23.94 -5.07
C PHE A 429 -5.34 -23.36 -5.37
N SER A 430 -4.47 -23.35 -4.40
CA SER A 430 -3.06 -22.94 -4.54
C SER A 430 -2.16 -24.01 -3.93
N SER A 431 -1.06 -24.27 -4.58
CA SER A 431 0.05 -25.06 -4.03
C SER A 431 1.34 -24.31 -4.30
N ASN A 432 2.20 -24.21 -3.29
CA ASN A 432 3.50 -23.58 -3.41
C ASN A 432 4.57 -24.50 -2.84
N ALA A 433 5.59 -24.80 -3.63
CA ALA A 433 6.75 -25.54 -3.20
C ALA A 433 7.95 -24.61 -3.17
N LYS A 434 8.70 -24.62 -2.06
CA LYS A 434 9.92 -23.84 -1.90
C LYS A 434 11.10 -24.73 -1.58
N ALA A 435 12.26 -24.33 -2.10
CA ALA A 435 13.55 -24.87 -1.72
C ALA A 435 14.51 -23.71 -1.50
N ALA A 436 15.16 -23.66 -0.35
CA ALA A 436 16.12 -22.62 -0.04
C ALA A 436 17.40 -23.23 0.52
N PHE A 437 18.50 -22.56 0.27
CA PHE A 437 19.78 -22.90 0.85
C PHE A 437 20.56 -21.63 1.18
N GLU A 438 21.32 -21.72 2.26
CA GLU A 438 22.12 -20.62 2.79
C GLU A 438 23.58 -21.06 2.86
N MET A 439 24.47 -20.28 2.24
CA MET A 439 25.91 -20.52 2.21
C MET A 439 26.63 -19.45 3.02
N ARG A 440 27.74 -19.81 3.63
CA ARG A 440 28.62 -18.87 4.32
C ARG A 440 29.43 -18.07 3.29
N SER A 441 29.54 -16.78 3.45
CA SER A 441 30.26 -15.91 2.53
C SER A 441 31.79 -15.82 2.78
N ASP A 442 32.26 -16.25 3.93
CA ASP A 442 33.68 -16.30 4.27
C ASP A 442 34.47 -17.24 3.34
N ILE A 443 33.80 -18.12 2.63
CA ILE A 443 34.34 -18.99 1.61
C ILE A 443 34.95 -18.26 0.43
N PHE A 444 34.42 -17.11 0.07
CA PHE A 444 34.96 -16.30 -1.01
C PHE A 444 36.25 -15.56 -0.65
N SER A 445 36.59 -15.51 0.66
CA SER A 445 37.75 -14.79 1.19
C SER A 445 38.92 -15.66 1.63
N SER A 446 38.72 -16.96 1.81
CA SER A 446 39.74 -17.89 2.34
C SER A 446 40.20 -18.88 1.26
N ARG A 447 41.49 -19.01 1.06
CA ARG A 447 42.11 -20.16 0.35
C ARG A 447 41.95 -21.42 1.22
N VAL A 448 40.85 -22.15 1.04
CA VAL A 448 40.61 -23.39 1.77
C VAL A 448 40.76 -24.58 0.85
N ASP A 449 41.94 -25.24 0.92
CA ASP A 449 42.31 -26.37 0.08
C ASP A 449 41.71 -27.73 0.48
N THR A 450 40.91 -27.82 1.58
CA THR A 450 40.51 -29.11 2.14
C THR A 450 39.09 -29.22 2.71
N ILE A 451 38.13 -28.35 2.38
CA ILE A 451 36.78 -28.45 2.92
C ILE A 451 35.87 -29.27 1.99
N SER A 452 35.17 -30.27 2.51
CA SER A 452 34.15 -30.98 1.72
C SER A 452 33.07 -30.01 1.22
N ARG A 453 32.65 -30.11 -0.05
CA ARG A 453 31.66 -29.22 -0.69
C ARG A 453 30.35 -29.07 0.10
N TRP A 454 30.03 -30.02 0.98
CA TRP A 454 28.83 -30.01 1.82
C TRP A 454 28.97 -29.17 3.10
N SER A 455 30.18 -28.87 3.55
CA SER A 455 30.40 -27.98 4.71
C SER A 455 30.18 -26.49 4.39
N LEU A 456 29.94 -26.17 3.11
CA LEU A 456 29.70 -24.83 2.61
C LEU A 456 28.25 -24.37 2.86
N VAL A 457 27.32 -25.31 3.00
CA VAL A 457 25.89 -25.03 3.18
C VAL A 457 25.58 -24.97 4.68
N ASN A 458 25.22 -23.79 5.15
CA ASN A 458 24.90 -23.52 6.54
C ASN A 458 23.46 -23.94 6.90
N ALA A 459 22.53 -23.77 5.95
CA ALA A 459 21.14 -24.16 6.13
C ALA A 459 20.51 -24.60 4.81
N MET A 460 19.62 -25.57 4.90
CA MET A 460 18.73 -25.99 3.81
C MET A 460 17.30 -25.97 4.31
N GLU A 461 16.40 -25.54 3.46
CA GLU A 461 14.97 -25.50 3.74
C GLU A 461 14.20 -26.04 2.55
N ALA A 462 13.22 -26.89 2.81
CA ALA A 462 12.28 -27.39 1.82
C ALA A 462 10.86 -27.32 2.39
N GLY A 463 9.93 -26.79 1.64
CA GLY A 463 8.55 -26.62 2.09
C GLY A 463 7.55 -26.81 1.00
N ILE A 464 6.34 -27.21 1.37
CA ILE A 464 5.19 -27.30 0.51
C ILE A 464 3.96 -26.77 1.26
N ASP A 465 3.23 -25.88 0.62
CA ASP A 465 2.00 -25.31 1.14
C ASP A 465 0.85 -25.58 0.18
N PHE A 466 -0.31 -25.92 0.72
CA PHE A 466 -1.57 -26.06 0.02
C PHE A 466 -2.59 -25.09 0.59
N GLY A 467 -3.39 -24.48 -0.27
CA GLY A 467 -4.45 -23.56 0.13
C GLY A 467 -5.68 -23.71 -0.72
N ILE A 468 -6.86 -23.58 -0.10
CA ILE A 468 -8.13 -23.47 -0.80
C ILE A 468 -8.83 -22.22 -0.27
N GLU A 469 -9.24 -21.36 -1.18
CA GLU A 469 -10.01 -20.16 -0.88
C GLU A 469 -11.42 -20.32 -1.47
N PHE A 470 -12.42 -20.14 -0.61
CA PHE A 470 -13.82 -20.15 -0.99
C PHE A 470 -14.36 -18.72 -0.95
N PRO A 471 -15.02 -18.21 -2.01
CA PRO A 471 -15.60 -16.86 -2.03
C PRO A 471 -16.94 -16.81 -1.27
N ARG A 472 -16.95 -17.34 -0.06
CA ARG A 472 -18.12 -17.40 0.85
C ARG A 472 -17.68 -17.83 2.23
N PHE A 473 -18.50 -17.58 3.23
CA PHE A 473 -18.32 -18.22 4.54
C PHE A 473 -18.79 -19.68 4.53
N LEU A 474 -17.91 -20.56 4.98
CA LEU A 474 -18.22 -21.97 5.29
C LEU A 474 -18.41 -22.09 6.81
N ILE A 475 -19.56 -21.64 7.31
CA ILE A 475 -19.89 -21.70 8.75
C ILE A 475 -20.87 -22.83 8.99
N PRO A 476 -20.65 -23.70 9.98
CA PRO A 476 -21.55 -24.84 10.25
C PRO A 476 -22.95 -24.41 10.71
N PHE A 477 -23.13 -23.22 11.26
CA PHE A 477 -24.39 -22.76 11.87
C PHE A 477 -25.24 -21.85 10.96
N GLY A 478 -25.02 -21.88 9.65
CA GLY A 478 -25.85 -21.18 8.66
C GLY A 478 -25.42 -19.73 8.38
N THR A 479 -25.50 -19.35 7.11
CA THR A 479 -24.99 -18.06 6.58
C THR A 479 -26.05 -16.95 6.60
N LYS A 480 -27.09 -17.02 7.45
CA LYS A 480 -28.21 -16.07 7.44
C LYS A 480 -27.86 -14.61 7.75
N PHE A 481 -26.70 -14.38 8.37
CA PHE A 481 -26.31 -13.06 8.90
C PHE A 481 -25.36 -12.25 8.01
N TYR A 482 -24.84 -12.78 6.92
CA TYR A 482 -23.81 -12.11 6.13
C TYR A 482 -24.27 -11.80 4.72
N SER A 483 -24.35 -10.51 4.40
CA SER A 483 -24.59 -10.01 3.06
C SER A 483 -23.35 -10.18 2.20
N MET A 484 -23.51 -10.54 0.93
CA MET A 484 -22.41 -10.63 -0.05
C MET A 484 -21.73 -9.28 -0.34
N GLN A 485 -22.36 -8.16 0.04
CA GLN A 485 -21.73 -6.83 -0.04
C GLN A 485 -20.43 -6.73 0.77
N PHE A 486 -20.21 -7.60 1.77
CA PHE A 486 -19.01 -7.63 2.61
C PHE A 486 -17.91 -8.55 2.06
N LEU A 487 -18.13 -9.17 0.89
CA LEU A 487 -17.14 -9.97 0.17
C LEU A 487 -16.46 -11.04 1.07
N PRO A 488 -17.26 -11.96 1.61
CA PRO A 488 -16.77 -12.96 2.55
C PRO A 488 -15.92 -14.03 1.90
N HIS A 489 -14.79 -14.37 2.52
CA HIS A 489 -13.90 -15.45 2.10
C HIS A 489 -13.66 -16.42 3.24
N THR A 490 -13.54 -17.71 2.91
CA THR A 490 -13.02 -18.73 3.81
C THR A 490 -11.76 -19.31 3.22
N THR A 491 -10.70 -19.40 4.02
CA THR A 491 -9.41 -19.96 3.62
C THR A 491 -9.09 -21.19 4.48
N ILE A 492 -8.65 -22.26 3.83
CA ILE A 492 -8.07 -23.44 4.46
C ILE A 492 -6.67 -23.58 3.91
N LYS A 493 -5.67 -23.59 4.78
CA LYS A 493 -4.27 -23.75 4.38
C LYS A 493 -3.64 -24.85 5.21
N ALA A 494 -2.83 -25.66 4.56
CA ALA A 494 -1.98 -26.66 5.21
C ALA A 494 -0.60 -26.61 4.60
N GLY A 495 0.45 -26.71 5.42
CA GLY A 495 1.81 -26.64 4.94
C GLY A 495 2.73 -27.51 5.78
N TYR A 496 3.81 -27.92 5.15
CA TYR A 496 4.91 -28.62 5.80
C TYR A 496 6.22 -27.98 5.38
N ASN A 497 7.05 -27.67 6.35
CA ASN A 497 8.36 -27.08 6.15
C ASN A 497 9.42 -27.88 6.91
N PHE A 498 10.48 -28.26 6.22
CA PHE A 498 11.65 -28.93 6.78
C PHE A 498 12.85 -28.01 6.66
N GLN A 499 13.52 -27.77 7.78
CA GLN A 499 14.78 -27.03 7.87
C GLN A 499 15.88 -27.94 8.40
N LYS A 500 17.01 -27.94 7.73
CA LYS A 500 18.24 -28.55 8.23
C LYS A 500 19.29 -27.48 8.41
N ARG A 501 19.78 -27.33 9.63
CA ARG A 501 20.92 -26.48 9.98
C ARG A 501 22.07 -27.36 10.51
N THR A 502 23.22 -26.76 10.72
CA THR A 502 24.45 -27.49 11.12
C THR A 502 24.26 -28.35 12.36
N TYR A 503 23.46 -27.88 13.34
CA TYR A 503 23.35 -28.51 14.65
C TYR A 503 21.96 -29.06 14.96
N PHE A 504 20.94 -28.77 14.14
CA PHE A 504 19.60 -29.27 14.34
C PHE A 504 18.81 -29.37 13.06
N GLU A 505 17.80 -30.21 13.08
CA GLU A 505 16.77 -30.36 12.08
C GLU A 505 15.43 -29.93 12.68
N ARG A 506 14.60 -29.25 11.90
CA ARG A 506 13.31 -28.74 12.35
C ARG A 506 12.24 -29.02 11.31
N SER A 507 11.17 -29.66 11.75
CA SER A 507 9.97 -29.94 10.96
C SER A 507 8.83 -29.11 11.49
N ILE A 508 8.16 -28.36 10.63
CA ILE A 508 7.02 -27.52 10.99
C ILE A 508 5.83 -27.95 10.13
N PHE A 509 4.78 -28.38 10.78
CA PHE A 509 3.47 -28.58 10.15
C PHE A 509 2.54 -27.45 10.57
N ASN A 510 1.85 -26.82 9.61
CA ASN A 510 0.86 -25.80 9.89
C ASN A 510 -0.48 -26.17 9.28
N LEU A 511 -1.56 -25.84 9.98
CA LEU A 511 -2.95 -25.94 9.50
C LEU A 511 -3.71 -24.69 9.94
N ASN A 512 -4.30 -24.00 8.98
CA ASN A 512 -4.99 -22.75 9.21
C ASN A 512 -6.37 -22.80 8.58
N TYR A 513 -7.40 -22.43 9.34
CA TYR A 513 -8.77 -22.27 8.90
C TYR A 513 -9.24 -20.87 9.28
N GLY A 514 -9.59 -20.05 8.31
CA GLY A 514 -9.88 -18.65 8.56
C GLY A 514 -10.99 -18.07 7.70
N TYR A 515 -11.53 -16.96 8.20
CA TYR A 515 -12.55 -16.13 7.54
C TYR A 515 -12.00 -14.73 7.38
N SER A 516 -12.27 -14.09 6.24
CA SER A 516 -11.99 -12.68 6.02
C SER A 516 -13.14 -12.00 5.30
N TRP A 517 -13.32 -10.70 5.57
CA TRP A 517 -14.32 -9.88 4.89
C TRP A 517 -13.95 -8.41 4.93
N ASN A 518 -14.48 -7.64 3.98
CA ASN A 518 -14.28 -6.21 3.85
C ASN A 518 -15.61 -5.50 4.13
N TYR A 519 -15.68 -4.69 5.20
CA TYR A 519 -16.87 -3.88 5.46
C TYR A 519 -17.00 -2.72 4.44
N SER A 520 -15.86 -2.20 3.99
CA SER A 520 -15.74 -1.23 2.90
C SER A 520 -14.35 -1.36 2.26
N THR A 521 -14.01 -0.54 1.29
CA THR A 521 -12.66 -0.47 0.70
C THR A 521 -11.56 -0.13 1.72
N LYS A 522 -11.94 0.41 2.91
CA LYS A 522 -11.02 0.85 3.95
C LYS A 522 -10.86 -0.14 5.10
N TYR A 523 -11.85 -1.00 5.35
CA TYR A 523 -11.90 -1.85 6.54
C TYR A 523 -11.85 -3.32 6.17
N THR A 524 -10.84 -4.03 6.66
CA THR A 524 -10.69 -5.48 6.50
C THR A 524 -10.69 -6.15 7.86
N HIS A 525 -11.43 -7.22 7.98
CA HIS A 525 -11.49 -8.08 9.16
C HIS A 525 -11.05 -9.49 8.77
N ALA A 526 -10.33 -10.16 9.65
CA ALA A 526 -10.02 -11.58 9.52
C ALA A 526 -10.13 -12.27 10.88
N ILE A 527 -10.79 -13.42 10.91
CA ILE A 527 -10.84 -14.31 12.07
C ILE A 527 -10.27 -15.66 11.65
N ILE A 528 -9.30 -16.14 12.38
CA ILE A 528 -8.70 -17.46 12.21
C ILE A 528 -9.02 -18.25 13.47
N PRO A 529 -10.14 -18.99 13.54
CA PRO A 529 -10.51 -19.74 14.70
C PRO A 529 -9.60 -20.94 14.97
N ILE A 530 -8.95 -21.46 13.94
CA ILE A 530 -8.04 -22.61 14.05
C ILE A 530 -6.74 -22.26 13.35
N ASP A 531 -5.66 -22.12 14.12
CA ASP A 531 -4.28 -21.95 13.67
C ASP A 531 -3.41 -22.93 14.45
N ILE A 532 -3.05 -24.03 13.82
CA ILE A 532 -2.28 -25.12 14.45
C ILE A 532 -0.88 -25.08 13.86
N ASN A 533 0.13 -24.96 14.71
CA ASN A 533 1.54 -25.06 14.34
C ASN A 533 2.19 -26.12 15.23
N PHE A 534 2.61 -27.19 14.60
CA PHE A 534 3.31 -28.28 15.23
C PHE A 534 4.77 -28.21 14.83
N VAL A 535 5.64 -28.06 15.81
CA VAL A 535 7.08 -27.94 15.63
C VAL A 535 7.78 -29.11 16.28
N LYS A 536 8.56 -29.82 15.48
CA LYS A 536 9.43 -30.89 15.96
C LYS A 536 10.88 -30.52 15.68
N VAL A 537 11.72 -30.64 16.71
CA VAL A 537 13.15 -30.30 16.65
C VAL A 537 13.99 -31.51 17.00
N ASN A 538 14.93 -31.85 16.15
CA ASN A 538 15.89 -32.89 16.34
C ASN A 538 17.30 -32.30 16.41
N ILE A 539 17.95 -32.33 17.55
CA ILE A 539 19.31 -31.83 17.74
C ILE A 539 20.29 -32.93 17.32
N THR A 540 21.17 -32.63 16.38
CA THR A 540 22.06 -33.60 15.73
C THR A 540 23.44 -33.68 16.37
N SER A 541 23.80 -32.75 17.27
CA SER A 541 25.10 -32.68 17.94
C SER A 541 24.96 -32.74 19.45
N GLN A 542 25.70 -33.64 20.12
CA GLN A 542 25.72 -33.73 21.59
C GLN A 542 26.32 -32.48 22.21
N GLU A 543 27.36 -31.91 21.60
CA GLU A 543 27.96 -30.65 22.05
C GLU A 543 26.95 -29.50 22.06
N TYR A 544 26.03 -29.51 21.09
CA TYR A 544 24.97 -28.52 20.99
C TYR A 544 23.86 -28.76 22.04
N VAL A 545 23.56 -30.01 22.38
CA VAL A 545 22.67 -30.36 23.51
C VAL A 545 23.24 -29.83 24.82
N ASP A 546 24.54 -30.10 25.08
CA ASP A 546 25.22 -29.65 26.28
C ASP A 546 25.23 -28.12 26.36
N PHE A 547 25.54 -27.46 25.25
CA PHE A 547 25.47 -26.00 25.13
C PHE A 547 24.07 -25.47 25.41
N ILE A 548 23.01 -26.00 24.76
CA ILE A 548 21.62 -25.54 24.96
C ILE A 548 21.22 -25.73 26.43
N SER A 549 21.75 -26.78 27.11
CA SER A 549 21.44 -27.04 28.52
C SER A 549 21.93 -25.93 29.46
N THR A 550 22.97 -25.20 29.07
CA THR A 550 23.51 -24.04 29.81
C THR A 550 22.72 -22.77 29.60
N LEU A 551 21.89 -22.72 28.55
CA LEU A 551 21.14 -21.55 28.20
C LEU A 551 19.90 -21.34 29.09
N ASP A 552 19.37 -20.13 29.11
CA ASP A 552 18.10 -19.83 29.78
C ASP A 552 16.97 -20.77 29.32
N ARG A 553 16.04 -21.04 30.22
CA ARG A 553 14.91 -21.95 29.97
C ARG A 553 14.07 -21.53 28.77
N ARG A 554 13.92 -20.20 28.52
CA ARG A 554 13.16 -19.64 27.44
C ARG A 554 13.81 -19.93 26.07
N ILE A 555 15.14 -19.84 26.01
CA ILE A 555 15.91 -20.15 24.81
C ILE A 555 15.90 -21.65 24.53
N ARG A 556 16.07 -22.47 25.58
CA ARG A 556 15.97 -23.94 25.47
C ARG A 556 14.63 -24.38 24.89
N TYR A 557 13.55 -23.66 25.22
CA TYR A 557 12.23 -23.99 24.74
C TYR A 557 12.09 -23.80 23.20
N GLN A 558 12.88 -22.94 22.58
CA GLN A 558 12.92 -22.77 21.13
C GLN A 558 13.45 -23.99 20.38
N TYR A 559 14.28 -24.80 21.08
CA TYR A 559 14.88 -26.02 20.54
C TYR A 559 14.18 -27.29 21.05
N SER A 560 12.97 -27.17 21.54
CA SER A 560 12.15 -28.28 21.97
C SER A 560 10.90 -28.44 21.11
N ASP A 561 10.38 -29.64 21.06
CA ASP A 561 9.10 -29.94 20.46
C ASP A 561 8.00 -29.15 21.15
N HIS A 562 7.15 -28.50 20.36
CA HIS A 562 6.02 -27.73 20.89
C HIS A 562 4.86 -27.63 19.91
N LEU A 563 3.67 -27.42 20.46
CA LEU A 563 2.43 -27.24 19.71
C LEU A 563 1.80 -25.89 20.04
N VAL A 564 1.51 -25.11 19.02
CA VAL A 564 0.73 -23.87 19.15
C VAL A 564 -0.61 -24.10 18.50
N THR A 565 -1.69 -23.97 19.26
CA THR A 565 -3.06 -23.96 18.75
C THR A 565 -3.70 -22.64 19.14
N ALA A 566 -3.90 -21.79 18.18
CA ALA A 566 -4.33 -20.43 18.43
C ALA A 566 -5.63 -20.09 17.69
N SER A 567 -6.35 -19.12 18.25
CA SER A 567 -7.40 -18.37 17.56
C SER A 567 -6.96 -16.92 17.47
N ARG A 568 -7.10 -16.31 16.28
CA ARG A 568 -6.63 -14.96 16.02
C ARG A 568 -7.72 -14.11 15.34
N TYR A 569 -7.80 -12.85 15.75
CA TYR A 569 -8.58 -11.82 15.07
C TYR A 569 -7.63 -10.70 14.64
N SER A 570 -7.81 -10.25 13.41
CA SER A 570 -7.06 -9.12 12.82
C SER A 570 -8.04 -8.10 12.27
N PHE A 571 -7.76 -6.83 12.55
CA PHE A 571 -8.46 -5.68 12.02
C PHE A 571 -7.48 -4.76 11.31
N ILE A 572 -7.81 -4.35 10.08
CA ILE A 572 -7.01 -3.41 9.29
C ILE A 572 -7.90 -2.28 8.80
N TYR A 573 -7.48 -1.06 9.09
CA TYR A 573 -7.99 0.16 8.49
C TYR A 573 -6.94 0.76 7.57
N ASN A 574 -7.28 1.03 6.32
CA ASN A 574 -6.41 1.67 5.35
C ASN A 574 -7.19 2.68 4.52
N SER A 575 -6.89 3.96 4.68
CA SER A 575 -7.55 5.05 3.94
C SER A 575 -6.79 5.48 2.69
N GLN A 576 -5.72 4.77 2.31
CA GLN A 576 -4.91 5.06 1.14
C GLN A 576 -5.72 4.94 -0.15
N LYS A 577 -5.57 5.93 -1.03
CA LYS A 577 -6.08 5.90 -2.41
C LYS A 577 -4.91 5.65 -3.35
N LEU A 578 -4.95 4.53 -4.07
CA LEU A 578 -3.82 4.06 -4.90
C LEU A 578 -3.36 5.07 -5.96
N ASN A 579 -4.28 5.86 -6.50
CA ASN A 579 -3.99 6.78 -7.61
C ASN A 579 -3.77 8.24 -7.16
N LYS A 580 -3.76 8.51 -5.84
CA LYS A 580 -3.62 9.86 -5.30
C LYS A 580 -2.59 9.90 -4.19
N LYS A 581 -1.73 10.89 -4.23
CA LYS A 581 -0.79 11.20 -3.14
C LYS A 581 -1.47 12.15 -2.15
N GLU A 582 -2.41 11.62 -1.40
CA GLU A 582 -3.15 12.31 -0.35
C GLU A 582 -2.78 11.75 1.02
N ASP A 583 -3.00 12.52 2.05
CA ASP A 583 -2.80 12.09 3.43
C ASP A 583 -3.63 10.86 3.72
N PHE A 584 -3.00 9.85 4.34
CA PHE A 584 -3.72 8.64 4.72
C PHE A 584 -3.26 8.09 6.07
N LEU A 585 -4.14 7.28 6.65
CA LEU A 585 -3.92 6.56 7.89
C LEU A 585 -4.03 5.05 7.61
N TYR A 586 -3.04 4.32 8.09
CA TYR A 586 -3.07 2.86 8.19
C TYR A 586 -3.07 2.48 9.67
N PHE A 587 -3.95 1.57 10.05
CA PHE A 587 -4.00 0.99 11.40
C PHE A 587 -4.23 -0.51 11.30
N ARG A 588 -3.40 -1.29 11.97
CA ARG A 588 -3.58 -2.73 12.14
C ARG A 588 -3.63 -3.07 13.62
N PHE A 589 -4.56 -3.93 13.98
CA PHE A 589 -4.69 -4.50 15.32
C PHE A 589 -4.86 -6.00 15.21
N ASN A 590 -4.11 -6.75 16.04
CA ASN A 590 -4.21 -8.19 16.14
C ASN A 590 -4.41 -8.60 17.61
N ILE A 591 -5.23 -9.62 17.82
CA ILE A 591 -5.33 -10.34 19.08
C ILE A 591 -5.32 -11.84 18.80
N GLU A 592 -4.51 -12.57 19.54
CA GLU A 592 -4.30 -14.01 19.41
C GLU A 592 -4.36 -14.67 20.79
N SER A 593 -5.18 -15.71 20.89
CA SER A 593 -5.35 -16.52 22.10
C SER A 593 -4.99 -17.97 21.78
N ALA A 594 -4.00 -18.52 22.48
CA ALA A 594 -3.51 -19.86 22.23
C ALA A 594 -3.73 -20.82 23.40
N GLY A 595 -3.95 -22.09 23.09
CA GLY A 595 -4.01 -23.22 24.01
C GLY A 595 -5.25 -23.30 24.90
N ASN A 596 -6.12 -22.30 24.90
CA ASN A 596 -7.25 -22.25 25.85
C ASN A 596 -8.32 -23.33 25.61
N ILE A 597 -8.65 -23.58 24.36
CA ILE A 597 -9.65 -24.61 24.00
C ILE A 597 -9.13 -26.00 24.41
N ILE A 598 -7.87 -26.28 24.10
CA ILE A 598 -7.24 -27.52 24.44
C ILE A 598 -7.10 -27.71 25.97
N ASN A 599 -6.73 -26.63 26.67
CA ASN A 599 -6.65 -26.63 28.11
C ASN A 599 -8.01 -26.95 28.78
N LEU A 600 -9.08 -26.38 28.24
CA LEU A 600 -10.44 -26.70 28.69
C LEU A 600 -10.76 -28.20 28.51
N ILE A 601 -10.44 -28.76 27.36
CA ILE A 601 -10.66 -30.17 27.05
C ILE A 601 -9.83 -31.06 28.04
N ASN A 602 -8.54 -30.75 28.22
CA ASN A 602 -7.67 -31.53 29.12
C ASN A 602 -8.12 -31.45 30.57
N THR A 603 -8.60 -30.28 31.01
CA THR A 603 -9.12 -30.11 32.36
C THR A 603 -10.39 -30.95 32.58
N MET A 604 -11.30 -30.92 31.59
CA MET A 604 -12.53 -31.72 31.65
C MET A 604 -12.28 -33.25 31.58
N SER A 605 -11.30 -33.68 30.79
CA SER A 605 -10.92 -35.09 30.65
C SER A 605 -10.01 -35.58 31.76
N LYS A 606 -9.60 -34.75 32.72
CA LYS A 606 -8.65 -35.06 33.80
C LYS A 606 -7.37 -35.70 33.26
N SER A 607 -6.84 -35.20 32.14
CA SER A 607 -5.62 -35.70 31.53
C SER A 607 -4.42 -35.62 32.49
N SER A 608 -3.49 -36.56 32.38
CA SER A 608 -2.25 -36.53 33.18
C SER A 608 -1.29 -35.47 32.67
N GLN A 609 -0.49 -34.90 33.58
CA GLN A 609 0.59 -33.98 33.25
C GLN A 609 1.91 -34.76 33.15
N ASN A 610 2.86 -34.24 32.37
CA ASN A 610 4.22 -34.74 32.31
C ASN A 610 5.02 -34.37 33.61
N ASP A 611 6.27 -34.82 33.73
CA ASP A 611 7.16 -34.54 34.87
C ASP A 611 7.38 -33.02 35.10
N LEU A 612 7.22 -32.21 34.08
CA LEU A 612 7.32 -30.74 34.14
C LEU A 612 5.99 -30.06 34.52
N LYS A 613 4.99 -30.85 34.93
CA LYS A 613 3.63 -30.39 35.25
C LYS A 613 2.94 -29.65 34.07
N GLN A 614 3.19 -30.12 32.86
CA GLN A 614 2.55 -29.58 31.65
C GLN A 614 1.60 -30.63 31.07
N TYR A 615 0.45 -30.19 30.62
CA TYR A 615 -0.43 -30.99 29.78
C TYR A 615 0.16 -31.18 28.39
N THR A 616 0.03 -32.36 27.83
CA THR A 616 0.57 -32.72 26.52
C THR A 616 -0.50 -33.26 25.61
N ILE A 617 -0.27 -33.13 24.31
CA ILE A 617 -1.03 -33.79 23.24
C ILE A 617 -0.05 -34.60 22.42
N PHE A 618 -0.29 -35.91 22.29
CA PHE A 618 0.65 -36.86 21.69
C PHE A 618 2.06 -36.78 22.28
N GLY A 619 2.14 -36.53 23.60
CA GLY A 619 3.41 -36.39 24.30
C GLY A 619 4.11 -35.03 24.18
N ILE A 620 3.54 -34.10 23.45
CA ILE A 620 4.13 -32.78 23.18
C ILE A 620 3.37 -31.70 23.96
N PRO A 621 4.08 -30.82 24.69
CA PRO A 621 3.45 -29.72 25.41
C PRO A 621 2.90 -28.65 24.44
N TYR A 622 1.72 -28.13 24.73
CA TYR A 622 1.14 -27.03 23.98
C TYR A 622 1.32 -25.70 24.68
N ASN A 623 1.37 -24.65 23.86
CA ASN A 623 1.54 -23.28 24.33
C ASN A 623 0.21 -22.67 24.74
N GLN A 624 0.22 -21.92 25.86
CA GLN A 624 -0.92 -21.18 26.36
C GLN A 624 -0.54 -19.72 26.62
N TYR A 625 -1.11 -18.79 25.83
CA TYR A 625 -0.83 -17.35 25.95
C TYR A 625 -1.97 -16.50 25.35
N LEU A 626 -1.97 -15.22 25.72
CA LEU A 626 -2.71 -14.15 25.04
C LEU A 626 -1.71 -13.16 24.49
N ARG A 627 -1.80 -12.84 23.20
CA ARG A 627 -0.93 -11.88 22.51
C ARG A 627 -1.76 -10.84 21.79
N THR A 628 -1.40 -9.58 21.93
CA THR A 628 -1.99 -8.48 21.18
C THR A 628 -0.91 -7.57 20.63
N ASP A 629 -1.11 -7.02 19.45
CA ASP A 629 -0.23 -6.04 18.83
C ASP A 629 -0.99 -5.04 17.94
N PHE A 630 -0.40 -3.87 17.78
CA PHE A 630 -0.90 -2.83 16.89
C PHE A 630 0.23 -2.18 16.08
N ASP A 631 -0.11 -1.61 14.93
CA ASP A 631 0.78 -0.84 14.06
C ASP A 631 -0.04 0.30 13.41
N ILE A 632 0.32 1.54 13.72
CA ILE A 632 -0.34 2.76 13.23
C ILE A 632 0.67 3.51 12.37
N LYS A 633 0.27 3.91 11.15
CA LYS A 633 1.10 4.70 10.24
C LYS A 633 0.29 5.87 9.71
N LYS A 634 0.79 7.08 9.88
CA LYS A 634 0.22 8.29 9.29
C LYS A 634 1.18 8.85 8.26
N TYR A 635 0.70 9.01 7.04
CA TYR A 635 1.41 9.66 5.95
C TYR A 635 0.84 11.06 5.73
N ILE A 636 1.71 12.05 5.69
CA ILE A 636 1.37 13.44 5.41
C ILE A 636 2.19 13.87 4.20
N TYR A 637 1.52 14.24 3.13
CA TYR A 637 2.15 14.74 1.92
C TYR A 637 2.27 16.27 2.00
N LEU A 638 3.49 16.78 2.18
CA LEU A 638 3.76 18.21 2.18
C LEU A 638 3.72 18.79 0.77
N THR A 639 4.15 17.99 -0.19
CA THR A 639 4.05 18.23 -1.63
C THR A 639 3.91 16.89 -2.34
N GLU A 640 3.70 16.87 -3.65
CA GLU A 640 3.68 15.61 -4.42
C GLU A 640 4.98 14.78 -4.30
N LYS A 641 6.10 15.42 -3.95
CA LYS A 641 7.43 14.81 -3.86
C LYS A 641 8.00 14.77 -2.44
N GLN A 642 7.30 15.33 -1.47
CA GLN A 642 7.77 15.38 -0.08
C GLN A 642 6.71 14.80 0.85
N SER A 643 7.13 13.93 1.75
CA SER A 643 6.21 13.33 2.72
C SER A 643 6.87 13.19 4.10
N LEU A 644 6.04 13.32 5.12
CA LEU A 644 6.39 13.05 6.50
C LEU A 644 5.59 11.82 6.96
N VAL A 645 6.28 10.80 7.45
CA VAL A 645 5.68 9.54 7.86
C VAL A 645 5.93 9.34 9.34
N PHE A 646 4.86 9.06 10.06
CA PHE A 646 4.87 8.68 11.46
C PHE A 646 4.41 7.25 11.58
N ARG A 647 5.12 6.46 12.40
CA ARG A 647 4.69 5.12 12.76
C ARG A 647 4.79 4.94 14.27
N ALA A 648 3.78 4.33 14.85
CA ALA A 648 3.78 3.85 16.23
C ALA A 648 3.34 2.39 16.23
N TYR A 649 4.07 1.54 16.92
CA TYR A 649 3.76 0.12 17.02
C TYR A 649 4.07 -0.41 18.42
N GLY A 650 3.33 -1.42 18.80
CA GLY A 650 3.55 -2.05 20.09
C GLY A 650 2.77 -3.35 20.24
N GLY A 651 3.11 -4.10 21.27
CA GLY A 651 2.42 -5.33 21.57
C GLY A 651 2.81 -5.90 22.92
N ILE A 652 1.97 -6.79 23.41
CA ILE A 652 2.17 -7.54 24.64
C ILE A 652 1.73 -8.98 24.43
N GLY A 653 2.52 -9.92 24.92
CA GLY A 653 2.20 -11.32 24.98
C GLY A 653 2.33 -11.84 26.41
N VAL A 654 1.26 -12.41 26.93
CA VAL A 654 1.19 -12.91 28.30
C VAL A 654 1.10 -14.43 28.26
N PRO A 655 2.19 -15.17 28.57
CA PRO A 655 2.13 -16.60 28.77
C PRO A 655 1.50 -16.93 30.12
N TYR A 656 0.69 -17.97 30.18
CA TYR A 656 0.06 -18.44 31.42
C TYR A 656 -0.23 -19.95 31.36
N GLY A 657 -0.70 -20.51 32.46
CA GLY A 657 -1.15 -21.90 32.52
C GLY A 657 -0.05 -22.89 32.13
N ASN A 658 -0.23 -23.54 31.00
CA ASN A 658 0.71 -24.57 30.51
C ASN A 658 2.06 -24.00 30.02
N SER A 659 2.15 -22.67 29.80
CA SER A 659 3.35 -22.00 29.30
C SER A 659 4.04 -21.15 30.36
N LYS A 660 5.37 -21.18 30.37
CA LYS A 660 6.22 -20.31 31.19
C LYS A 660 6.82 -19.13 30.44
N GLY A 661 6.69 -19.09 29.10
CA GLY A 661 7.16 -18.05 28.19
C GLY A 661 6.45 -18.15 26.88
N LEU A 662 6.56 -17.11 26.06
CA LEU A 662 6.06 -17.13 24.69
C LEU A 662 6.93 -18.06 23.82
N PRO A 663 6.33 -18.76 22.85
CA PRO A 663 7.10 -19.39 21.77
C PRO A 663 7.95 -18.34 21.06
N TYR A 664 9.09 -18.74 20.55
CA TYR A 664 10.01 -17.86 19.84
C TYR A 664 9.33 -17.12 18.67
N GLU A 665 8.54 -17.82 17.90
CA GLU A 665 7.82 -17.30 16.74
C GLU A 665 6.76 -16.24 17.11
N LYS A 666 6.40 -16.16 18.37
CA LYS A 666 5.40 -15.25 18.92
C LYS A 666 6.01 -14.15 19.81
N SER A 667 7.27 -14.26 20.14
CA SER A 667 8.02 -13.25 20.89
C SER A 667 8.22 -11.98 20.05
N PHE A 668 8.44 -10.86 20.73
CA PHE A 668 8.74 -9.58 20.08
C PHE A 668 10.26 -9.38 20.01
N PHE A 669 10.69 -8.72 18.94
CA PHE A 669 12.09 -8.41 18.68
C PHE A 669 12.23 -6.95 18.27
N SER A 670 13.36 -6.33 18.60
CA SER A 670 13.67 -4.96 18.19
C SER A 670 15.02 -4.92 17.46
N GLY A 671 15.20 -3.86 16.65
CA GLY A 671 16.33 -3.72 15.74
C GLY A 671 15.99 -4.10 14.29
N GLY A 672 16.92 -3.85 13.39
CA GLY A 672 16.84 -4.16 11.97
C GLY A 672 16.23 -3.06 11.09
N ASN A 673 16.35 -3.27 9.80
CA ASN A 673 16.15 -2.28 8.73
C ASN A 673 14.74 -1.64 8.67
N ASN A 674 13.72 -2.28 9.26
CA ASN A 674 12.33 -1.84 9.18
C ASN A 674 11.74 -1.38 10.53
N ASN A 675 12.51 -1.51 11.61
CA ASN A 675 12.06 -1.14 12.94
C ASN A 675 12.99 -0.10 13.58
N HIS A 676 14.18 -0.52 14.01
CA HIS A 676 15.15 0.34 14.68
C HIS A 676 16.51 0.22 13.99
N ARG A 677 16.75 1.11 13.02
CA ARG A 677 17.83 0.99 12.03
C ARG A 677 19.24 1.14 12.60
N ALA A 678 19.39 1.73 13.79
CA ALA A 678 20.68 1.87 14.43
C ALA A 678 21.18 0.59 15.15
N TRP A 679 20.34 -0.43 15.28
CA TRP A 679 20.65 -1.75 15.83
C TRP A 679 20.45 -2.85 14.79
N GLU A 680 21.21 -3.92 14.90
CA GLU A 680 20.97 -5.12 14.10
C GLU A 680 19.64 -5.78 14.47
N LEU A 681 19.17 -6.64 13.59
CA LEU A 681 17.97 -7.41 13.88
C LEU A 681 18.19 -8.23 15.16
N ARG A 682 17.30 -8.06 16.15
CA ARG A 682 17.35 -8.74 17.44
C ARG A 682 18.55 -8.38 18.33
N GLU A 683 19.19 -7.28 18.11
CA GLU A 683 20.29 -6.78 18.95
C GLU A 683 19.78 -5.95 20.13
N LEU A 684 18.64 -5.28 19.99
CA LEU A 684 18.13 -4.32 20.98
C LEU A 684 17.26 -4.98 22.03
N GLY A 685 17.50 -4.70 23.30
CA GLY A 685 16.74 -5.13 24.46
C GLY A 685 17.21 -6.49 25.05
N PRO A 686 16.45 -7.11 25.96
CA PRO A 686 15.30 -6.51 26.63
C PRO A 686 15.69 -5.44 27.66
N GLY A 687 14.90 -4.36 27.71
CA GLY A 687 15.07 -3.24 28.62
C GLY A 687 16.47 -2.64 28.61
N SER A 688 17.06 -2.49 29.79
CA SER A 688 18.45 -2.04 29.99
C SER A 688 19.42 -3.20 30.27
N SER A 689 19.03 -4.43 30.00
CA SER A 689 19.84 -5.61 30.26
C SER A 689 21.20 -5.51 29.54
N LYS A 690 22.28 -5.62 30.34
CA LYS A 690 23.64 -5.76 29.85
C LYS A 690 23.87 -7.23 29.54
N MET A 691 24.37 -7.53 28.35
CA MET A 691 24.79 -8.90 28.06
C MET A 691 26.26 -9.08 28.36
N ASP A 692 26.55 -10.21 28.92
CA ASP A 692 27.90 -10.73 29.02
C ASP A 692 28.36 -11.15 27.63
N ASP A 693 29.42 -10.53 27.13
CA ASP A 693 30.02 -10.79 25.80
C ASP A 693 30.44 -12.29 25.64
N SER A 694 30.61 -13.01 26.74
CA SER A 694 30.89 -14.44 26.74
C SER A 694 29.67 -15.32 26.41
N LYS A 695 28.43 -14.77 26.47
CA LYS A 695 27.16 -15.47 26.24
C LYS A 695 26.43 -15.00 24.98
N LEU A 696 27.14 -14.68 23.95
CA LEU A 696 26.80 -13.95 22.74
C LEU A 696 25.72 -14.55 21.81
N MET A 697 25.06 -15.64 22.18
CA MET A 697 24.09 -16.34 21.34
C MET A 697 22.63 -16.08 21.68
N TYR A 698 22.34 -15.03 22.44
CA TYR A 698 20.95 -14.78 22.82
C TYR A 698 20.21 -13.93 21.81
N ASP A 699 19.24 -14.52 21.14
CA ASP A 699 18.16 -13.78 20.51
C ASP A 699 17.47 -12.92 21.57
N ARG A 700 17.68 -11.62 21.50
CA ARG A 700 17.10 -10.64 22.42
C ARG A 700 15.62 -10.46 22.10
N SER A 701 14.81 -11.31 22.72
CA SER A 701 13.36 -11.30 22.56
C SER A 701 12.66 -10.79 23.81
N GLY A 702 11.49 -10.19 23.63
CA GLY A 702 10.64 -9.69 24.71
C GLY A 702 9.20 -10.21 24.64
N ASP A 703 8.49 -10.04 25.73
CA ASP A 703 7.05 -10.26 25.83
C ASP A 703 6.27 -8.97 25.55
N ILE A 704 6.93 -7.81 25.69
CA ILE A 704 6.39 -6.48 25.44
C ILE A 704 7.28 -5.77 24.44
N GLN A 705 6.68 -5.06 23.49
CA GLN A 705 7.36 -4.20 22.53
C GLN A 705 6.67 -2.85 22.46
N ILE A 706 7.46 -1.78 22.45
CA ILE A 706 6.98 -0.41 22.15
C ILE A 706 7.98 0.21 21.20
N GLY A 707 7.49 0.85 20.14
CA GLY A 707 8.36 1.51 19.19
C GLY A 707 7.64 2.55 18.35
N GLY A 708 8.43 3.43 17.74
CA GLY A 708 7.96 4.48 16.86
C GLY A 708 9.05 4.94 15.90
N ASN A 709 8.62 5.43 14.75
CA ASN A 709 9.49 5.93 13.71
C ASN A 709 8.94 7.26 13.17
N ILE A 710 9.83 8.18 12.87
CA ILE A 710 9.52 9.41 12.15
C ILE A 710 10.46 9.47 10.96
N GLU A 711 9.93 9.71 9.77
CA GLU A 711 10.75 9.78 8.55
C GLU A 711 10.24 10.90 7.64
N TYR A 712 11.12 11.85 7.35
CA TYR A 712 10.92 12.88 6.34
C TYR A 712 11.60 12.46 5.04
N ARG A 713 10.82 12.37 3.96
CA ARG A 713 11.25 11.98 2.61
C ARG A 713 11.21 13.20 1.70
N PHE A 714 12.28 13.41 0.94
CA PHE A 714 12.41 14.55 0.06
C PHE A 714 13.20 14.21 -1.20
N PRO A 715 12.89 14.87 -2.35
CA PRO A 715 13.63 14.65 -3.58
C PRO A 715 15.01 15.28 -3.48
N ILE A 716 16.03 14.59 -4.00
CA ILE A 716 17.37 15.12 -4.20
C ILE A 716 17.52 15.59 -5.64
N TYR A 717 17.49 14.67 -6.60
CA TYR A 717 17.37 14.96 -8.03
C TYR A 717 17.04 13.68 -8.82
N SER A 718 16.31 13.81 -9.94
CA SER A 718 15.93 12.69 -10.81
C SER A 718 15.32 11.54 -10.02
N VAL A 719 15.96 10.39 -10.05
CA VAL A 719 15.54 9.16 -9.34
C VAL A 719 16.05 9.07 -7.89
N PHE A 720 16.84 10.06 -7.44
CA PHE A 720 17.39 10.06 -6.10
C PHE A 720 16.50 10.81 -5.13
N GLU A 721 16.15 10.15 -4.05
CA GLU A 721 15.40 10.70 -2.92
C GLU A 721 16.23 10.60 -1.65
N GLY A 722 16.12 11.60 -0.79
CA GLY A 722 16.70 11.61 0.55
C GLY A 722 15.67 11.26 1.60
N ALA A 723 16.12 10.75 2.72
CA ALA A 723 15.32 10.67 3.93
C ALA A 723 16.13 11.06 5.15
N ALA A 724 15.49 11.73 6.10
CA ALA A 724 15.98 11.91 7.45
C ALA A 724 15.02 11.20 8.39
N PHE A 725 15.55 10.42 9.34
CA PHE A 725 14.72 9.62 10.19
C PHE A 725 15.19 9.55 11.64
N MET A 726 14.25 9.22 12.50
CA MET A 726 14.46 8.94 13.91
C MET A 726 13.62 7.72 14.31
N ASP A 727 14.27 6.76 14.96
CA ASP A 727 13.68 5.52 15.42
C ASP A 727 13.81 5.43 16.94
N VAL A 728 12.71 5.11 17.63
CA VAL A 728 12.64 4.93 19.07
C VAL A 728 11.98 3.60 19.40
N GLY A 729 12.46 2.90 20.39
CA GLY A 729 11.79 1.67 20.84
C GLY A 729 12.66 0.75 21.66
N ASN A 730 12.02 -0.30 22.18
CA ASN A 730 12.69 -1.41 22.88
C ASN A 730 11.72 -2.59 23.00
N VAL A 731 12.23 -3.69 23.52
CA VAL A 731 11.45 -4.85 23.98
C VAL A 731 11.74 -5.10 25.46
N TRP A 732 10.82 -5.75 26.17
CA TRP A 732 10.98 -6.11 27.58
C TRP A 732 10.40 -7.48 27.85
N THR A 733 10.90 -8.14 28.91
CA THR A 733 10.26 -9.32 29.47
C THR A 733 9.14 -8.90 30.43
N LEU A 734 8.09 -9.72 30.52
CA LEU A 734 6.98 -9.49 31.44
C LEU A 734 7.38 -9.85 32.88
N TYR A 735 8.16 -10.90 33.01
CA TYR A 735 8.63 -11.42 34.30
C TYR A 735 10.14 -11.23 34.46
N ASP A 736 10.58 -11.03 35.70
CA ASP A 736 12.01 -10.94 36.03
C ASP A 736 12.75 -12.23 35.66
N GLN A 737 13.92 -12.08 35.07
CA GLN A 737 14.78 -13.18 34.61
C GLN A 737 16.18 -13.01 35.19
N LYS A 738 16.66 -14.01 35.89
CA LYS A 738 17.96 -13.98 36.60
C LYS A 738 19.15 -13.62 35.69
N ASP A 739 19.07 -14.02 34.42
CA ASP A 739 20.17 -13.83 33.46
C ASP A 739 19.99 -12.52 32.61
N MET A 740 18.92 -11.75 32.85
CA MET A 740 18.60 -10.54 32.12
C MET A 740 18.23 -9.41 33.09
N GLU A 741 19.13 -9.08 34.00
CA GLU A 741 18.92 -7.98 34.94
C GLU A 741 18.65 -6.69 34.21
N GLY A 742 17.57 -5.96 34.59
CA GLY A 742 17.10 -4.76 33.87
C GLY A 742 16.21 -5.04 32.65
N GLY A 743 15.96 -6.33 32.32
CA GLY A 743 15.13 -6.71 31.17
C GLY A 743 13.61 -6.64 31.40
N GLN A 744 13.17 -6.66 32.68
CA GLN A 744 11.76 -6.62 33.03
C GLN A 744 11.13 -5.25 32.79
N PHE A 745 9.93 -5.22 32.20
CA PHE A 745 9.15 -3.99 32.03
C PHE A 745 8.69 -3.42 33.35
N GLN A 746 8.97 -2.12 33.59
CA GLN A 746 8.49 -1.36 34.74
C GLN A 746 8.01 0.01 34.31
N PHE A 747 6.80 0.39 34.70
CA PHE A 747 6.17 1.66 34.32
C PHE A 747 6.94 2.91 34.76
N ASN A 748 7.71 2.82 35.84
CA ASN A 748 8.50 3.92 36.40
C ASN A 748 9.83 4.15 35.69
N ARG A 749 10.31 3.23 34.82
CA ARG A 749 11.63 3.35 34.17
C ARG A 749 11.65 3.05 32.69
N PHE A 750 10.58 2.45 32.09
CA PHE A 750 10.60 2.02 30.68
C PHE A 750 10.97 3.14 29.70
N TYR A 751 10.58 4.38 29.98
CA TYR A 751 10.89 5.54 29.13
C TYR A 751 12.40 5.84 29.07
N ASN A 752 13.17 5.58 30.12
CA ASN A 752 14.63 5.67 30.16
C ASN A 752 15.32 4.51 29.45
N GLU A 753 14.58 3.43 29.20
CA GLU A 753 15.07 2.24 28.55
C GLU A 753 14.73 2.19 27.05
N LEU A 754 14.03 3.23 26.54
CA LEU A 754 13.79 3.38 25.11
C LEU A 754 15.11 3.72 24.41
N ALA A 755 15.52 2.88 23.47
CA ALA A 755 16.64 3.17 22.60
C ALA A 755 16.25 4.26 21.59
N LEU A 756 17.19 5.15 21.26
CA LEU A 756 17.00 6.20 20.29
C LEU A 756 18.09 6.14 19.23
N GLY A 757 17.69 6.04 17.98
CA GLY A 757 18.56 6.09 16.81
C GLY A 757 18.09 7.14 15.81
N SER A 758 19.03 7.68 15.04
CA SER A 758 18.74 8.61 13.97
C SER A 758 19.60 8.33 12.76
N GLY A 759 19.26 8.89 11.62
CA GLY A 759 20.07 8.69 10.43
C GLY A 759 19.58 9.41 9.20
N LEU A 760 20.35 9.21 8.14
CA LEU A 760 20.05 9.71 6.80
C LEU A 760 19.92 8.53 5.84
N GLY A 761 18.97 8.61 4.93
CA GLY A 761 18.76 7.60 3.92
C GLY A 761 18.92 8.17 2.51
N LEU A 762 19.55 7.39 1.64
CA LEU A 762 19.57 7.61 0.20
C LEU A 762 18.70 6.56 -0.48
N ARG A 763 17.81 6.98 -1.36
CA ARG A 763 16.90 6.13 -2.09
C ARG A 763 17.07 6.33 -3.58
N LEU A 764 17.06 5.23 -4.31
CA LEU A 764 17.04 5.20 -5.76
C LEU A 764 15.66 4.70 -6.19
N ASN A 765 14.80 5.64 -6.58
CA ASN A 765 13.43 5.35 -7.01
C ASN A 765 13.38 5.17 -8.53
N LEU A 766 13.32 3.93 -8.99
CA LEU A 766 13.27 3.56 -10.41
C LEU A 766 11.83 3.40 -10.91
N GLN A 767 10.82 3.88 -10.18
CA GLN A 767 9.37 3.73 -10.39
C GLN A 767 8.82 2.33 -10.09
N PHE A 768 9.45 1.29 -10.62
CA PHE A 768 9.06 -0.12 -10.40
C PHE A 768 9.78 -0.75 -9.20
N ILE A 769 10.88 -0.18 -8.75
CA ILE A 769 11.65 -0.62 -7.58
C ILE A 769 12.31 0.58 -6.90
N ILE A 770 12.35 0.55 -5.57
CA ILE A 770 13.06 1.52 -4.75
C ILE A 770 14.19 0.78 -4.04
N VAL A 771 15.42 1.19 -4.29
CA VAL A 771 16.59 0.70 -3.57
C VAL A 771 16.98 1.75 -2.54
N ARG A 772 17.19 1.34 -1.29
CA ARG A 772 17.53 2.27 -0.19
C ARG A 772 18.82 1.87 0.49
N PHE A 773 19.53 2.90 0.93
CA PHE A 773 20.70 2.83 1.79
C PHE A 773 20.46 3.76 2.97
N ASP A 774 20.30 3.22 4.17
CA ASP A 774 20.07 3.99 5.38
C ASP A 774 21.34 3.96 6.26
N PHE A 775 21.88 5.12 6.57
CA PHE A 775 23.02 5.31 7.45
C PHE A 775 22.48 5.73 8.82
N ALA A 776 22.60 4.87 9.80
CA ALA A 776 22.01 5.06 11.11
C ALA A 776 23.08 5.09 12.21
N ILE A 777 22.86 5.93 13.22
CA ILE A 777 23.68 6.04 14.41
C ILE A 777 22.85 5.87 15.67
N LYS A 778 23.45 5.28 16.70
CA LYS A 778 22.86 5.20 18.03
C LYS A 778 22.98 6.57 18.69
N LEU A 779 21.91 7.11 19.26
CA LEU A 779 21.90 8.33 20.04
C LEU A 779 21.81 8.02 21.55
N TRP A 780 20.89 7.13 21.91
CA TRP A 780 20.69 6.68 23.28
C TRP A 780 20.65 5.15 23.32
N ASP A 781 21.61 4.57 24.03
CA ASP A 781 21.73 3.10 24.18
C ASP A 781 21.37 2.68 25.60
N PRO A 782 20.22 2.05 25.84
CA PRO A 782 19.74 1.67 27.16
C PRO A 782 20.59 0.59 27.83
N ALA A 783 21.36 -0.19 27.07
CA ALA A 783 22.24 -1.23 27.61
C ALA A 783 23.48 -0.67 28.35
N LYS A 784 23.74 0.64 28.20
CA LYS A 784 24.85 1.31 28.91
C LYS A 784 24.41 1.83 30.28
N ASP A 785 25.41 2.16 31.12
CA ASP A 785 25.16 2.79 32.41
C ASP A 785 24.44 4.14 32.22
N LEU A 786 23.61 4.55 33.17
CA LEU A 786 22.77 5.74 33.06
C LEU A 786 23.53 7.00 32.63
N SER A 787 24.78 7.18 33.09
CA SER A 787 25.67 8.30 32.71
C SER A 787 26.13 8.24 31.28
N ASP A 788 26.20 7.05 30.66
CA ASP A 788 26.86 6.79 29.39
C ASP A 788 25.83 6.41 28.27
N ARG A 789 24.55 6.44 28.57
CA ARG A 789 23.48 6.10 27.62
C ARG A 789 23.44 7.05 26.44
N TRP A 790 23.84 8.31 26.62
CA TRP A 790 23.96 9.27 25.53
C TRP A 790 25.29 9.04 24.80
N VAL A 791 25.25 8.26 23.70
CA VAL A 791 26.45 7.78 22.99
C VAL A 791 26.93 8.70 21.89
N LEU A 792 26.14 9.70 21.48
CA LEU A 792 26.48 10.60 20.38
C LEU A 792 27.86 11.28 20.51
N PRO A 793 28.29 11.78 21.67
CA PRO A 793 29.59 12.43 21.81
C PRO A 793 30.80 11.53 21.53
N ASN A 794 30.62 10.22 21.73
CA ASN A 794 31.68 9.21 21.59
C ASN A 794 31.47 8.35 20.32
N THR A 795 30.62 8.81 19.36
CA THR A 795 30.33 8.07 18.14
C THR A 795 31.47 8.24 17.14
N GLU A 796 32.17 7.16 16.84
CA GLU A 796 33.14 7.09 15.76
C GLU A 796 32.45 6.76 14.43
N PHE A 797 33.12 7.07 13.31
CA PHE A 797 32.58 6.73 11.99
C PHE A 797 32.38 5.22 11.77
N SER A 798 33.16 4.40 12.47
CA SER A 798 33.05 2.93 12.52
C SER A 798 31.70 2.46 13.08
N ASN A 799 31.05 3.27 13.89
CA ASN A 799 29.76 2.97 14.55
C ASN A 799 28.53 3.30 13.71
N ILE A 800 28.71 3.84 12.49
CA ILE A 800 27.61 4.08 11.57
C ILE A 800 27.15 2.76 10.99
N LYS A 801 25.89 2.43 11.23
CA LYS A 801 25.24 1.26 10.69
C LYS A 801 24.73 1.54 9.28
N LEU A 802 25.19 0.79 8.29
CA LEU A 802 24.67 0.81 6.94
C LEU A 802 23.62 -0.27 6.76
N ASN A 803 22.40 0.15 6.44
CA ASN A 803 21.30 -0.76 6.12
C ASN A 803 20.97 -0.68 4.63
N PHE A 804 20.98 -1.81 3.97
CA PHE A 804 20.49 -1.96 2.60
C PHE A 804 19.04 -2.50 2.62
N GLY A 805 18.19 -2.01 1.74
CA GLY A 805 16.82 -2.48 1.63
C GLY A 805 16.19 -2.19 0.28
N ILE A 806 15.12 -2.94 -0.02
CA ILE A 806 14.27 -2.74 -1.19
C ILE A 806 12.90 -2.29 -0.69
N GLY A 807 12.36 -1.23 -1.28
CA GLY A 807 11.14 -0.57 -0.83
C GLY A 807 11.36 0.42 0.33
N TYR A 808 10.26 1.04 0.77
CA TYR A 808 10.25 1.87 1.97
C TYR A 808 10.26 1.01 3.24
N PRO A 809 10.80 1.48 4.39
CA PRO A 809 10.91 0.68 5.60
C PRO A 809 9.53 0.38 6.24
N PHE A 810 8.55 1.20 5.99
CA PHE A 810 7.18 1.05 6.50
C PHE A 810 6.18 1.82 5.65
#